data_095d54f115e0dee2e1329e3a566f24a3
#
_entry.id   095d54f115e0dee2e1329e3a566f24a3
#
_cell.length_a   1.000
_cell.length_b   1.000
_cell.length_c   1.000
_cell.angle_alpha   90.00
_cell.angle_beta   90.00
_cell.angle_gamma   90.00
#
_symmetry.space_group_name_H-M   'P 1'
#
loop_
_entity.id
_entity.type
_entity.pdbx_description
1 polymer ?
#
loop_
_entity_poly.entity_id
_entity_poly.type
_entity_poly.pdbx_seq_one_letter_code
_entity_poly.pdbx_strand_id
1 'polypeptide(L)'
;MAKNLVLWMIIAGVLLTVFNNINQGPQADNVNYSQFLREVRDGRIDVVELAGTDITARRGDGSRMKTVMPAIGDAQLMDDLFANNVEIIGRGPEQQSLISQLLVASFPILIIIGLFFFFMRQMQGGTGGGKGGPMSFGKSKAKLLGEDQIKITFADVAGVDEAKEDVKELVEFLREPDKFQKLGGKIPRGVLMVGQPGTGKTLLAKAIAGEAKVPFFSISDSDFVEMFVGVGASRVRDMFEQAKKQAPCIIFIDEIDAVGRHRGAGLGGGHDEREQTLNQLLVEMDGFEVNDGVIVVAATNRPDVLDPALLRPGRFDRQVVVGLPDIRGREQILKVHMRKVPVDDNVRASIIARGTTGFSGADLANLVNEEALFSARASKRLVTMEEFEQAKDKIMMGAERKSMVMSDKERQNTAYHEAGHAIVGRLVDEHDPVYKVSIIPRGRALGVTMFLPEEDRYSLSKRGILSQICSLYGGRIAEEMTLGAEGVTTGASNDIQRATEMARNMVTKWGLSSELGPLLYTEDEGEVFLGRSAASQNKSFSSETASKIDLEVRKIIDECYEKAATLLNDNRDKLELMKDALMEYETIDAGQIDDIMAGNKPRPPADWSDGDDSGHSPSEKASEERSPKSSSSSAGPIGGPAGEH
;
A
#
# COMPACT_ATOMS: atom_id res chain seq x y z
N MET A 1 -7.58 -36.57 -7.22
CA MET A 1 -8.51 -36.53 -6.07
C MET A 1 -9.97 -36.86 -6.46
N ALA A 2 -10.56 -36.26 -7.47
CA ALA A 2 -11.96 -36.51 -7.86
C ALA A 2 -12.30 -37.99 -8.20
N LYS A 3 -11.43 -38.72 -8.88
CA LYS A 3 -11.66 -40.14 -9.23
C LYS A 3 -11.79 -41.08 -8.02
N ASN A 4 -11.06 -40.81 -6.94
CA ASN A 4 -11.14 -41.64 -5.73
C ASN A 4 -12.39 -41.31 -4.90
N LEU A 5 -12.85 -40.03 -4.91
CA LEU A 5 -14.08 -39.62 -4.24
C LEU A 5 -15.32 -40.26 -4.89
N VAL A 6 -15.34 -40.34 -6.22
CA VAL A 6 -16.38 -41.01 -6.98
C VAL A 6 -16.40 -42.51 -6.68
N LEU A 7 -15.25 -43.17 -6.60
CA LEU A 7 -15.16 -44.60 -6.26
C LEU A 7 -15.71 -44.88 -4.86
N TRP A 8 -15.39 -44.04 -3.87
CA TRP A 8 -15.90 -44.19 -2.50
C TRP A 8 -17.39 -43.87 -2.38
N MET A 9 -17.94 -42.93 -3.17
CA MET A 9 -19.38 -42.72 -3.25
C MET A 9 -20.10 -43.91 -3.84
N ILE A 10 -19.53 -44.56 -4.85
CA ILE A 10 -20.09 -45.75 -5.45
C ILE A 10 -20.08 -46.92 -4.44
N ILE A 11 -18.97 -47.11 -3.70
CA ILE A 11 -18.87 -48.15 -2.66
C ILE A 11 -19.87 -47.91 -1.54
N ALA A 12 -20.01 -46.64 -1.07
CA ALA A 12 -20.99 -46.26 -0.06
C ALA A 12 -22.44 -46.48 -0.56
N GLY A 13 -22.73 -46.16 -1.81
CA GLY A 13 -24.03 -46.38 -2.44
C GLY A 13 -24.37 -47.86 -2.56
N VAL A 14 -23.41 -48.72 -2.97
CA VAL A 14 -23.56 -50.17 -3.03
C VAL A 14 -23.77 -50.76 -1.64
N LEU A 15 -23.00 -50.35 -0.63
CA LEU A 15 -23.17 -50.82 0.75
C LEU A 15 -24.54 -50.40 1.32
N LEU A 16 -25.02 -49.20 1.03
CA LEU A 16 -26.33 -48.70 1.47
C LEU A 16 -27.48 -49.48 0.79
N THR A 17 -27.34 -49.81 -0.49
CA THR A 17 -28.33 -50.63 -1.21
C THR A 17 -28.35 -52.09 -0.73
N VAL A 18 -27.18 -52.68 -0.46
CA VAL A 18 -27.07 -54.02 0.11
C VAL A 18 -27.66 -54.06 1.53
N PHE A 19 -27.38 -53.07 2.36
CA PHE A 19 -27.92 -52.93 3.72
C PHE A 19 -29.45 -52.77 3.71
N ASN A 20 -30.00 -51.94 2.83
CA ASN A 20 -31.46 -51.81 2.66
C ASN A 20 -32.12 -53.09 2.15
N ASN A 21 -31.44 -53.85 1.29
CA ASN A 21 -32.01 -55.09 0.71
C ASN A 21 -32.01 -56.27 1.71
N ILE A 22 -31.05 -56.30 2.66
CA ILE A 22 -30.98 -57.32 3.72
C ILE A 22 -32.10 -57.14 4.76
N ASN A 23 -32.59 -55.89 4.95
CA ASN A 23 -33.64 -55.57 5.93
C ASN A 23 -35.06 -55.68 5.40
N GLN A 24 -35.28 -56.02 4.12
CA GLN A 24 -36.61 -56.24 3.54
C GLN A 24 -37.02 -57.71 3.70
N GLY A 25 -37.65 -58.05 4.86
CA GLY A 25 -38.45 -59.24 5.00
C GLY A 25 -39.67 -59.15 4.07
N PRO A 26 -40.38 -60.33 3.80
CA PRO A 26 -41.57 -60.36 2.94
C PRO A 26 -42.59 -59.33 3.40
N GLN A 27 -43.03 -58.48 2.48
CA GLN A 27 -43.97 -57.36 2.77
C GLN A 27 -45.28 -57.93 3.32
N ALA A 28 -45.60 -57.64 4.56
CA ALA A 28 -46.91 -57.87 5.15
C ALA A 28 -47.70 -56.56 5.10
N ASP A 29 -48.95 -56.58 4.71
CA ASP A 29 -49.79 -55.35 4.72
C ASP A 29 -50.06 -54.92 6.14
N ASN A 30 -49.70 -53.69 6.48
CA ASN A 30 -50.05 -53.10 7.78
C ASN A 30 -51.50 -52.66 7.77
N VAL A 31 -52.33 -53.34 8.58
CA VAL A 31 -53.76 -53.04 8.71
C VAL A 31 -54.09 -52.59 10.15
N ASN A 32 -55.17 -51.80 10.29
CA ASN A 32 -55.65 -51.38 11.62
C ASN A 32 -56.27 -52.60 12.36
N TYR A 33 -56.09 -52.59 13.69
CA TYR A 33 -56.63 -53.68 14.55
C TYR A 33 -58.13 -53.94 14.34
N SER A 34 -58.97 -52.93 14.17
CA SER A 34 -60.40 -53.06 13.90
C SER A 34 -60.73 -53.71 12.54
N GLN A 35 -59.83 -53.58 11.56
CA GLN A 35 -59.96 -54.22 10.27
C GLN A 35 -59.60 -55.71 10.39
N PHE A 36 -58.53 -56.01 11.12
CA PHE A 36 -58.12 -57.36 11.43
C PHE A 36 -59.28 -58.14 12.11
N LEU A 37 -59.91 -57.55 13.17
CA LEU A 37 -61.05 -58.18 13.85
C LEU A 37 -62.26 -58.47 12.90
N ARG A 38 -62.52 -57.54 11.97
CA ARG A 38 -63.56 -57.75 10.95
C ARG A 38 -63.23 -58.91 10.06
N GLU A 39 -62.00 -59.05 9.56
CA GLU A 39 -61.57 -60.13 8.70
C GLU A 39 -61.52 -61.47 9.44
N VAL A 40 -61.25 -61.51 10.74
CA VAL A 40 -61.40 -62.70 11.60
C VAL A 40 -62.86 -63.11 11.69
N ARG A 41 -63.81 -62.20 11.95
CA ARG A 41 -65.26 -62.53 12.03
C ARG A 41 -65.86 -62.91 10.68
N ASP A 42 -65.31 -62.40 9.60
CA ASP A 42 -65.69 -62.74 8.24
C ASP A 42 -65.11 -64.12 7.77
N GLY A 43 -64.31 -64.78 8.64
CA GLY A 43 -63.72 -66.09 8.36
C GLY A 43 -62.66 -66.06 7.25
N ARG A 44 -61.96 -64.93 7.03
CA ARG A 44 -60.94 -64.76 5.96
C ARG A 44 -59.53 -65.06 6.42
N ILE A 45 -59.35 -65.27 7.74
CA ILE A 45 -58.05 -65.50 8.34
C ILE A 45 -57.95 -66.96 8.77
N ASP A 46 -56.86 -67.63 8.27
CA ASP A 46 -56.61 -68.99 8.62
C ASP A 46 -55.68 -69.17 9.82
N VAL A 47 -54.62 -68.34 9.90
CA VAL A 47 -53.58 -68.50 10.90
C VAL A 47 -53.26 -67.11 11.49
N VAL A 48 -53.17 -67.06 12.81
CA VAL A 48 -52.75 -65.85 13.57
C VAL A 48 -51.55 -66.19 14.43
N GLU A 49 -50.51 -65.48 14.26
CA GLU A 49 -49.28 -65.57 15.01
C GLU A 49 -49.18 -64.37 15.99
N LEU A 50 -49.13 -64.65 17.28
CA LEU A 50 -49.09 -63.68 18.37
C LEU A 50 -47.68 -63.63 18.93
N ALA A 51 -47.04 -62.45 18.85
CA ALA A 51 -45.71 -62.16 19.42
C ALA A 51 -45.79 -60.91 20.33
N GLY A 52 -46.18 -61.10 21.58
CA GLY A 52 -46.46 -60.04 22.48
C GLY A 52 -47.69 -59.18 22.06
N THR A 53 -47.49 -57.90 21.71
CA THR A 53 -48.55 -57.00 21.18
C THR A 53 -48.66 -57.05 19.66
N ASP A 54 -47.68 -57.66 18.96
CA ASP A 54 -47.63 -57.74 17.52
C ASP A 54 -48.42 -59.00 17.03
N ILE A 55 -49.34 -58.79 16.13
CA ILE A 55 -50.19 -59.84 15.53
C ILE A 55 -49.84 -59.91 14.06
N THR A 56 -49.40 -61.07 13.61
CA THR A 56 -49.23 -61.37 12.17
C THR A 56 -50.27 -62.39 11.78
N ALA A 57 -51.13 -62.05 10.84
CA ALA A 57 -52.18 -62.95 10.37
C ALA A 57 -51.96 -63.33 8.90
N ARG A 58 -52.40 -64.54 8.58
CA ARG A 58 -52.38 -65.07 7.19
C ARG A 58 -53.81 -65.29 6.76
N ARG A 59 -54.14 -64.70 5.61
CA ARG A 59 -55.45 -64.90 4.96
C ARG A 59 -55.47 -66.22 4.17
N GLY A 60 -56.68 -66.74 3.86
CA GLY A 60 -56.84 -67.91 3.06
C GLY A 60 -56.31 -67.86 1.61
N ASP A 61 -56.01 -66.65 1.12
CA ASP A 61 -55.35 -66.43 -0.18
C ASP A 61 -53.79 -66.45 -0.08
N GLY A 62 -53.23 -66.67 1.13
CA GLY A 62 -51.82 -66.75 1.40
C GLY A 62 -51.15 -65.36 1.71
N SER A 63 -51.87 -64.28 1.58
CA SER A 63 -51.34 -62.91 1.92
C SER A 63 -51.15 -62.75 3.43
N ARG A 64 -50.10 -62.03 3.82
CA ARG A 64 -49.78 -61.75 5.22
C ARG A 64 -50.13 -60.30 5.59
N MET A 65 -50.75 -60.12 6.75
CA MET A 65 -51.05 -58.84 7.32
C MET A 65 -50.40 -58.73 8.70
N LYS A 66 -50.04 -57.51 9.09
CA LYS A 66 -49.50 -57.23 10.38
C LYS A 66 -50.37 -56.16 11.04
N THR A 67 -50.67 -56.33 12.32
CA THR A 67 -51.38 -55.38 13.14
C THR A 67 -50.83 -55.38 14.58
N VAL A 68 -51.14 -54.41 15.34
CA VAL A 68 -50.72 -54.33 16.76
C VAL A 68 -51.94 -54.27 17.67
N MET A 69 -51.95 -55.15 18.67
CA MET A 69 -53.00 -55.21 19.66
C MET A 69 -52.94 -53.93 20.52
N PRO A 70 -54.10 -53.31 20.84
CA PRO A 70 -54.14 -52.16 21.75
C PRO A 70 -53.52 -52.49 23.11
N ALA A 71 -52.80 -51.53 23.72
CA ALA A 71 -52.07 -51.71 24.98
C ALA A 71 -52.98 -52.13 26.16
N ILE A 72 -54.29 -51.87 26.06
CA ILE A 72 -55.28 -52.23 27.10
C ILE A 72 -55.64 -53.74 27.07
N GLY A 73 -55.18 -54.43 26.01
CA GLY A 73 -55.56 -55.81 25.77
C GLY A 73 -57.02 -55.99 25.28
N ASP A 74 -57.28 -57.06 24.54
CA ASP A 74 -58.65 -57.40 24.14
C ASP A 74 -58.97 -58.82 24.63
N ALA A 75 -59.76 -58.88 25.70
CA ALA A 75 -60.14 -60.12 26.36
C ALA A 75 -61.03 -61.02 25.43
N GLN A 76 -61.68 -60.40 24.45
CA GLN A 76 -62.58 -61.15 23.51
C GLN A 76 -61.85 -61.65 22.27
N LEU A 77 -60.61 -61.22 22.01
CA LEU A 77 -59.84 -61.62 20.85
C LEU A 77 -59.69 -63.15 20.77
N MET A 78 -59.38 -63.79 21.87
CA MET A 78 -59.23 -65.28 21.87
C MET A 78 -60.52 -65.98 21.58
N ASP A 79 -61.66 -65.53 22.10
CA ASP A 79 -62.99 -66.09 21.86
C ASP A 79 -63.37 -65.87 20.40
N ASP A 80 -63.14 -64.73 19.80
CA ASP A 80 -63.37 -64.45 18.37
C ASP A 80 -62.51 -65.35 17.44
N LEU A 81 -61.26 -65.60 17.78
CA LEU A 81 -60.36 -66.45 17.05
C LEU A 81 -60.81 -67.95 17.12
N PHE A 82 -61.17 -68.42 18.31
CA PHE A 82 -61.68 -69.79 18.49
C PHE A 82 -63.05 -70.03 17.83
N ALA A 83 -63.96 -69.07 17.90
CA ALA A 83 -65.26 -69.13 17.28
C ALA A 83 -65.22 -69.26 15.74
N ASN A 84 -64.17 -68.75 15.13
CA ASN A 84 -63.97 -68.74 13.67
C ASN A 84 -62.90 -69.77 13.19
N ASN A 85 -62.54 -70.79 14.03
CA ASN A 85 -61.59 -71.84 13.76
C ASN A 85 -60.23 -71.37 13.22
N VAL A 86 -59.71 -70.27 13.72
CA VAL A 86 -58.38 -69.68 13.31
C VAL A 86 -57.31 -70.44 14.07
N GLU A 87 -56.28 -70.93 13.37
CA GLU A 87 -55.12 -71.54 14.02
C GLU A 87 -54.26 -70.46 14.71
N ILE A 88 -53.94 -70.59 16.02
CA ILE A 88 -53.24 -69.63 16.83
C ILE A 88 -51.84 -70.16 17.13
N ILE A 89 -50.79 -69.43 16.71
CA ILE A 89 -49.40 -69.72 16.98
C ILE A 89 -48.86 -68.64 17.93
N GLY A 90 -48.52 -69.00 19.19
CA GLY A 90 -47.85 -68.13 20.13
C GLY A 90 -46.34 -68.16 19.92
N ARG A 91 -45.71 -66.98 19.65
CA ARG A 91 -44.24 -66.85 19.68
C ARG A 91 -43.85 -65.92 20.81
N GLY A 92 -42.75 -66.30 21.51
CA GLY A 92 -42.11 -65.35 22.45
C GLY A 92 -41.54 -64.11 21.72
N PRO A 93 -41.45 -62.99 22.37
CA PRO A 93 -40.86 -61.81 21.76
C PRO A 93 -39.46 -62.10 21.22
N GLU A 94 -39.21 -61.76 19.96
CA GLU A 94 -37.90 -61.96 19.31
C GLU A 94 -36.89 -61.12 20.10
N GLN A 95 -36.02 -61.74 20.90
CA GLN A 95 -34.84 -61.07 21.46
C GLN A 95 -33.82 -60.96 20.34
N GLN A 96 -33.63 -59.74 19.88
CA GLN A 96 -32.51 -59.41 18.96
C GLN A 96 -31.21 -59.87 19.62
N SER A 97 -30.41 -60.67 18.89
CA SER A 97 -29.12 -61.18 19.38
C SER A 97 -28.24 -60.00 19.87
N LEU A 98 -27.68 -60.13 21.06
CA LEU A 98 -26.71 -59.15 21.62
C LEU A 98 -25.58 -58.84 20.64
N ILE A 99 -25.20 -59.84 19.81
CA ILE A 99 -24.15 -59.65 18.79
C ILE A 99 -24.62 -58.70 17.68
N SER A 100 -25.89 -58.78 17.24
CA SER A 100 -26.39 -57.84 16.22
C SER A 100 -26.52 -56.42 16.74
N GLN A 101 -26.95 -56.26 17.97
CA GLN A 101 -27.00 -54.93 18.62
C GLN A 101 -25.62 -54.32 18.78
N LEU A 102 -24.61 -55.12 19.16
CA LEU A 102 -23.24 -54.70 19.34
C LEU A 102 -22.57 -54.33 18.01
N LEU A 103 -22.89 -55.09 16.92
CA LEU A 103 -22.45 -54.81 15.56
C LEU A 103 -23.02 -53.50 15.03
N VAL A 104 -24.32 -53.25 15.20
CA VAL A 104 -24.99 -52.03 14.75
C VAL A 104 -24.47 -50.82 15.56
N ALA A 105 -24.26 -50.97 16.86
CA ALA A 105 -23.73 -49.89 17.71
C ALA A 105 -22.25 -49.55 17.44
N SER A 106 -21.43 -50.57 17.07
CA SER A 106 -20.00 -50.37 16.78
C SER A 106 -19.71 -49.83 15.39
N PHE A 107 -20.64 -49.99 14.43
CA PHE A 107 -20.45 -49.56 13.03
C PHE A 107 -20.13 -48.08 12.85
N PRO A 108 -20.84 -47.10 13.49
CA PRO A 108 -20.48 -45.71 13.42
C PRO A 108 -19.10 -45.41 13.99
N ILE A 109 -18.72 -46.08 15.08
CA ILE A 109 -17.41 -45.94 15.72
C ILE A 109 -16.30 -46.42 14.80
N LEU A 110 -16.49 -47.56 14.13
CA LEU A 110 -15.54 -48.10 13.16
C LEU A 110 -15.36 -47.18 11.95
N ILE A 111 -16.46 -46.52 11.50
CA ILE A 111 -16.40 -45.52 10.41
C ILE A 111 -15.57 -44.31 10.88
N ILE A 112 -15.81 -43.79 12.10
CA ILE A 112 -15.07 -42.66 12.63
C ILE A 112 -13.57 -43.00 12.79
N ILE A 113 -13.27 -44.20 13.30
CA ILE A 113 -11.89 -44.68 13.42
C ILE A 113 -11.24 -44.83 12.04
N GLY A 114 -11.96 -45.40 11.06
CA GLY A 114 -11.48 -45.53 9.67
C GLY A 114 -11.23 -44.16 9.02
N LEU A 115 -12.14 -43.21 9.20
CA LEU A 115 -11.96 -41.81 8.76
C LEU A 115 -10.77 -41.15 9.44
N PHE A 116 -10.61 -41.35 10.74
CA PHE A 116 -9.48 -40.80 11.50
C PHE A 116 -8.15 -41.37 11.00
N PHE A 117 -8.04 -42.68 10.81
CA PHE A 117 -6.85 -43.33 10.22
C PHE A 117 -6.62 -42.91 8.78
N PHE A 118 -7.68 -42.70 7.99
CA PHE A 118 -7.59 -42.20 6.62
C PHE A 118 -7.02 -40.78 6.59
N PHE A 119 -7.56 -39.86 7.43
CA PHE A 119 -7.05 -38.52 7.56
C PHE A 119 -5.62 -38.51 8.11
N MET A 120 -5.29 -39.34 9.10
CA MET A 120 -3.95 -39.44 9.67
C MET A 120 -2.93 -39.97 8.64
N ARG A 121 -3.32 -40.95 7.82
CA ARG A 121 -2.50 -41.47 6.72
C ARG A 121 -2.34 -40.43 5.58
N GLN A 122 -3.35 -39.63 5.31
CA GLN A 122 -3.28 -38.53 4.35
C GLN A 122 -2.36 -37.42 4.87
N MET A 123 -2.34 -37.18 6.18
CA MET A 123 -1.41 -36.25 6.82
C MET A 123 0.04 -36.79 6.88
N GLN A 124 0.25 -38.10 7.03
CA GLN A 124 1.56 -38.75 7.07
C GLN A 124 2.12 -39.12 5.69
N GLY A 125 1.26 -39.26 4.67
CA GLY A 125 1.65 -39.66 3.31
C GLY A 125 2.26 -38.58 2.44
N GLY A 126 2.60 -37.40 2.99
CA GLY A 126 3.15 -36.24 2.29
C GLY A 126 4.68 -36.12 2.33
N THR A 127 5.45 -37.23 2.44
CA THR A 127 6.91 -37.22 2.22
C THR A 127 7.23 -37.31 0.73
N GLY A 128 6.86 -36.26 -0.02
CA GLY A 128 7.16 -36.15 -1.44
C GLY A 128 6.66 -34.80 -1.96
N GLY A 129 7.45 -33.72 -1.80
CA GLY A 129 7.40 -32.53 -2.66
C GLY A 129 6.12 -31.70 -2.68
N GLY A 130 5.55 -31.27 -1.53
CA GLY A 130 4.45 -30.31 -1.51
C GLY A 130 4.56 -29.35 -0.33
N LYS A 131 4.88 -28.08 -0.58
CA LYS A 131 4.88 -26.96 0.38
C LYS A 131 3.48 -26.82 1.01
N GLY A 132 3.29 -27.16 2.30
CA GLY A 132 2.07 -26.81 3.02
C GLY A 132 1.55 -27.81 4.06
N GLY A 133 2.38 -28.33 4.98
CA GLY A 133 1.92 -29.02 6.20
C GLY A 133 1.75 -28.03 7.38
N PRO A 134 0.99 -28.36 8.43
CA PRO A 134 0.81 -27.49 9.61
C PRO A 134 2.10 -27.09 10.30
N MET A 135 3.21 -27.79 10.09
CA MET A 135 4.55 -27.43 10.57
C MET A 135 5.29 -26.42 9.67
N SER A 136 4.73 -26.03 8.53
CA SER A 136 5.39 -25.03 7.65
C SER A 136 5.06 -23.60 8.00
N PHE A 137 4.15 -23.32 8.91
CA PHE A 137 3.78 -21.97 9.33
C PHE A 137 4.93 -21.20 10.03
N GLY A 138 5.85 -21.91 10.67
CA GLY A 138 7.00 -21.33 11.35
C GLY A 138 8.26 -21.18 10.50
N LYS A 139 8.26 -21.63 9.23
CA LYS A 139 9.41 -21.44 8.35
C LYS A 139 9.51 -20.01 7.86
N SER A 140 10.72 -19.48 7.84
CA SER A 140 11.00 -18.14 7.36
C SER A 140 10.52 -17.98 5.92
N LYS A 141 9.82 -16.87 5.64
CA LYS A 141 9.49 -16.39 4.30
C LYS A 141 10.58 -15.48 3.73
N ALA A 142 11.71 -15.33 4.43
CA ALA A 142 12.82 -14.50 3.98
C ALA A 142 13.23 -14.91 2.57
N LYS A 143 13.32 -13.91 1.70
CA LYS A 143 13.80 -14.10 0.32
C LYS A 143 15.32 -14.22 0.37
N LEU A 144 15.83 -15.43 0.15
CA LEU A 144 17.25 -15.64 -0.05
C LEU A 144 17.61 -15.24 -1.50
N LEU A 145 18.45 -14.24 -1.64
CA LEU A 145 19.10 -13.88 -2.90
C LEU A 145 20.54 -14.38 -2.82
N GLY A 146 20.87 -15.41 -3.62
CA GLY A 146 22.25 -15.91 -3.73
C GLY A 146 23.16 -14.86 -4.37
N GLU A 147 24.46 -15.04 -4.23
CA GLU A 147 25.49 -14.13 -4.76
C GLU A 147 25.29 -13.79 -6.23
N ASP A 148 25.00 -14.78 -7.07
CA ASP A 148 24.80 -14.62 -8.51
C ASP A 148 23.53 -13.85 -8.90
N GLN A 149 22.60 -13.68 -7.97
CA GLN A 149 21.31 -13.01 -8.20
C GLN A 149 21.38 -11.50 -7.90
N ILE A 150 22.37 -11.07 -7.11
CA ILE A 150 22.53 -9.66 -6.72
C ILE A 150 23.51 -9.00 -7.69
N LYS A 151 22.95 -8.36 -8.73
CA LYS A 151 23.75 -7.60 -9.73
C LYS A 151 23.95 -6.13 -9.36
N ILE A 152 23.33 -5.68 -8.26
CA ILE A 152 23.34 -4.29 -7.82
C ILE A 152 24.64 -4.03 -7.05
N THR A 153 25.38 -3.00 -7.44
CA THR A 153 26.62 -2.56 -6.80
C THR A 153 26.53 -1.07 -6.40
N PHE A 154 27.56 -0.53 -5.77
CA PHE A 154 27.64 0.90 -5.46
C PHE A 154 27.60 1.81 -6.68
N ALA A 155 27.89 1.31 -7.88
CA ALA A 155 27.75 2.05 -9.13
C ALA A 155 26.29 2.31 -9.53
N ASP A 156 25.37 1.51 -9.04
CA ASP A 156 23.92 1.64 -9.28
C ASP A 156 23.23 2.51 -8.22
N VAL A 157 23.93 2.84 -7.14
CA VAL A 157 23.45 3.70 -6.05
C VAL A 157 24.05 5.09 -6.25
N ALA A 158 23.23 6.11 -6.40
CA ALA A 158 23.66 7.49 -6.63
C ALA A 158 23.07 8.42 -5.56
N GLY A 159 23.72 9.55 -5.31
CA GLY A 159 23.20 10.64 -4.47
C GLY A 159 23.17 10.39 -2.97
N VAL A 160 23.97 9.44 -2.47
CA VAL A 160 24.10 9.11 -1.04
C VAL A 160 25.57 8.77 -0.72
N ASP A 161 26.46 9.65 -1.13
CA ASP A 161 27.91 9.38 -1.07
C ASP A 161 28.43 9.25 0.36
N GLU A 162 27.92 10.02 1.33
CA GLU A 162 28.24 9.92 2.74
C GLU A 162 27.81 8.56 3.31
N ALA A 163 26.56 8.13 3.02
CA ALA A 163 26.06 6.83 3.47
C ALA A 163 26.85 5.67 2.83
N LYS A 164 27.32 5.80 1.59
CA LYS A 164 28.20 4.81 0.95
C LYS A 164 29.55 4.73 1.65
N GLU A 165 30.12 5.88 2.02
CA GLU A 165 31.39 5.92 2.75
C GLU A 165 31.28 5.21 4.10
N ASP A 166 30.22 5.50 4.85
CA ASP A 166 29.92 4.88 6.14
C ASP A 166 29.80 3.35 6.06
N VAL A 167 29.32 2.81 4.93
CA VAL A 167 29.12 1.35 4.79
C VAL A 167 30.28 0.64 4.06
N LYS A 168 31.27 1.35 3.54
CA LYS A 168 32.45 0.73 2.90
C LYS A 168 33.21 -0.21 3.81
N GLU A 169 33.36 0.17 5.09
CA GLU A 169 33.99 -0.70 6.08
C GLU A 169 33.29 -2.05 6.23
N LEU A 170 31.94 -2.07 6.10
CA LEU A 170 31.16 -3.31 6.19
C LEU A 170 31.48 -4.22 4.99
N VAL A 171 31.61 -3.63 3.81
CA VAL A 171 31.97 -4.37 2.59
C VAL A 171 33.38 -4.94 2.71
N GLU A 172 34.36 -4.15 3.17
CA GLU A 172 35.72 -4.62 3.37
C GLU A 172 35.77 -5.77 4.38
N PHE A 173 35.03 -5.64 5.50
CA PHE A 173 34.96 -6.70 6.48
C PHE A 173 34.35 -7.99 5.94
N LEU A 174 33.21 -7.89 5.22
CA LEU A 174 32.57 -9.08 4.63
C LEU A 174 33.46 -9.78 3.63
N ARG A 175 34.33 -9.03 2.94
CA ARG A 175 35.33 -9.57 2.00
C ARG A 175 36.55 -10.18 2.69
N GLU A 176 37.09 -9.49 3.70
CA GLU A 176 38.34 -9.82 4.35
C GLU A 176 38.25 -9.73 5.89
N PRO A 177 37.47 -10.60 6.55
CA PRO A 177 37.25 -10.53 7.99
C PRO A 177 38.55 -10.67 8.82
N ASP A 178 39.50 -11.46 8.34
CA ASP A 178 40.79 -11.70 9.04
C ASP A 178 41.63 -10.44 9.23
N LYS A 179 41.52 -9.46 8.33
CA LYS A 179 42.26 -8.21 8.40
C LYS A 179 41.90 -7.40 9.65
N PHE A 180 40.60 -7.35 9.97
CA PHE A 180 40.09 -6.60 11.11
C PHE A 180 40.29 -7.31 12.43
N GLN A 181 40.15 -8.64 12.44
CA GLN A 181 40.35 -9.47 13.64
C GLN A 181 41.78 -9.40 14.16
N LYS A 182 42.79 -9.41 13.28
CA LYS A 182 44.21 -9.31 13.63
C LYS A 182 44.56 -8.02 14.36
N LEU A 183 43.83 -6.95 14.15
CA LEU A 183 44.03 -5.65 14.77
C LEU A 183 43.15 -5.44 16.01
N GLY A 184 42.32 -6.44 16.39
CA GLY A 184 41.42 -6.34 17.53
C GLY A 184 40.21 -5.48 17.31
N GLY A 185 39.93 -5.07 16.08
CA GLY A 185 38.75 -4.31 15.68
C GLY A 185 37.48 -5.14 15.88
N LYS A 186 36.48 -4.58 16.55
CA LYS A 186 35.14 -5.16 16.67
C LYS A 186 34.25 -4.53 15.63
N ILE A 187 33.60 -5.37 14.81
CA ILE A 187 32.69 -4.92 13.77
C ILE A 187 31.30 -4.79 14.34
N PRO A 188 30.52 -3.79 13.88
CA PRO A 188 29.13 -3.65 14.28
C PRO A 188 28.35 -4.90 13.86
N ARG A 189 27.63 -5.50 14.80
CA ARG A 189 26.73 -6.63 14.52
C ARG A 189 25.48 -6.20 13.77
N GLY A 190 25.06 -4.98 14.01
CA GLY A 190 23.88 -4.41 13.40
C GLY A 190 24.06 -2.96 12.95
N VAL A 191 23.52 -2.66 11.80
CA VAL A 191 23.48 -1.32 11.20
C VAL A 191 22.05 -0.90 10.98
N LEU A 192 21.69 0.25 11.53
CA LEU A 192 20.38 0.86 11.34
C LEU A 192 20.46 1.95 10.25
N MET A 193 19.81 1.74 9.13
CA MET A 193 19.64 2.73 8.07
C MET A 193 18.41 3.59 8.36
N VAL A 194 18.63 4.89 8.55
CA VAL A 194 17.60 5.87 8.89
C VAL A 194 17.43 6.84 7.74
N GLY A 195 16.19 7.13 7.34
CA GLY A 195 15.94 8.15 6.30
C GLY A 195 14.49 8.14 5.83
N GLN A 196 14.11 9.17 5.08
CA GLN A 196 12.76 9.30 4.55
C GLN A 196 12.40 8.14 3.59
N PRO A 197 11.10 7.87 3.35
CA PRO A 197 10.69 6.92 2.33
C PRO A 197 11.27 7.28 0.95
N GLY A 198 11.65 6.26 0.18
CA GLY A 198 12.16 6.48 -1.18
C GLY A 198 13.61 6.93 -1.31
N THR A 199 14.37 7.11 -0.22
CA THR A 199 15.78 7.54 -0.27
C THR A 199 16.76 6.45 -0.71
N GLY A 200 16.30 5.20 -0.90
CA GLY A 200 17.13 4.12 -1.43
C GLY A 200 17.77 3.20 -0.39
N LYS A 201 17.28 3.19 0.87
CA LYS A 201 17.81 2.33 1.96
C LYS A 201 17.91 0.85 1.56
N THR A 202 16.82 0.29 1.03
CA THR A 202 16.78 -1.10 0.55
C THR A 202 17.73 -1.34 -0.63
N LEU A 203 17.91 -0.33 -1.51
CA LEU A 203 18.84 -0.40 -2.63
C LEU A 203 20.29 -0.39 -2.13
N LEU A 204 20.63 0.47 -1.19
CA LEU A 204 21.95 0.55 -0.57
C LEU A 204 22.31 -0.77 0.16
N ALA A 205 21.36 -1.36 0.90
CA ALA A 205 21.58 -2.65 1.57
C ALA A 205 21.88 -3.78 0.55
N LYS A 206 21.17 -3.82 -0.57
CA LYS A 206 21.46 -4.76 -1.67
C LYS A 206 22.82 -4.48 -2.32
N ALA A 207 23.19 -3.20 -2.46
CA ALA A 207 24.48 -2.83 -3.04
C ALA A 207 25.65 -3.25 -2.15
N ILE A 208 25.51 -3.18 -0.80
CA ILE A 208 26.51 -3.70 0.13
C ILE A 208 26.72 -5.19 -0.10
N ALA A 209 25.65 -5.98 -0.21
CA ALA A 209 25.74 -7.42 -0.44
C ALA A 209 26.35 -7.74 -1.81
N GLY A 210 25.93 -7.04 -2.87
CA GLY A 210 26.46 -7.23 -4.22
C GLY A 210 27.94 -6.83 -4.34
N GLU A 211 28.33 -5.74 -3.66
CA GLU A 211 29.72 -5.29 -3.62
C GLU A 211 30.61 -6.25 -2.83
N ALA A 212 30.10 -6.76 -1.70
CA ALA A 212 30.79 -7.75 -0.88
C ALA A 212 30.75 -9.16 -1.48
N LYS A 213 29.86 -9.45 -2.42
CA LYS A 213 29.59 -10.76 -3.02
C LYS A 213 29.20 -11.80 -1.96
N VAL A 214 28.24 -11.45 -1.11
CA VAL A 214 27.72 -12.31 -0.05
C VAL A 214 26.21 -12.53 -0.21
N PRO A 215 25.67 -13.66 0.29
CA PRO A 215 24.23 -13.92 0.31
C PRO A 215 23.46 -12.83 1.06
N PHE A 216 22.24 -12.54 0.59
CA PHE A 216 21.36 -11.51 1.14
C PHE A 216 20.00 -12.10 1.51
N PHE A 217 19.70 -12.10 2.80
CA PHE A 217 18.40 -12.48 3.33
C PHE A 217 17.55 -11.23 3.51
N SER A 218 16.43 -11.13 2.84
CA SER A 218 15.51 -10.00 2.98
C SER A 218 14.19 -10.44 3.59
N ILE A 219 13.78 -9.73 4.63
CA ILE A 219 12.49 -9.90 5.28
C ILE A 219 11.86 -8.53 5.48
N SER A 220 10.54 -8.44 5.35
CA SER A 220 9.79 -7.22 5.59
C SER A 220 8.84 -7.37 6.78
N ASP A 221 8.32 -6.23 7.27
CA ASP A 221 7.35 -6.18 8.37
C ASP A 221 6.17 -7.14 8.18
N SER A 222 5.57 -7.16 6.99
CA SER A 222 4.44 -8.03 6.66
C SER A 222 4.72 -9.53 6.85
N ASP A 223 5.99 -9.93 6.85
CA ASP A 223 6.39 -11.31 7.07
C ASP A 223 6.45 -11.70 8.55
N PHE A 224 6.55 -10.69 9.44
CA PHE A 224 6.61 -10.90 10.90
C PHE A 224 5.23 -10.84 11.57
N VAL A 225 4.30 -10.05 11.01
CA VAL A 225 2.97 -9.86 11.60
C VAL A 225 2.01 -10.91 11.04
N GLU A 226 1.66 -11.87 11.88
CA GLU A 226 0.66 -12.91 11.55
C GLU A 226 -0.42 -12.93 12.64
N MET A 227 -1.57 -13.52 12.34
CA MET A 227 -2.67 -13.62 13.32
C MET A 227 -2.42 -14.63 14.45
N PHE A 228 -1.37 -15.46 14.32
CA PHE A 228 -1.07 -16.52 15.29
C PHE A 228 0.15 -16.18 16.13
N VAL A 229 -0.02 -16.12 17.44
CA VAL A 229 1.05 -15.82 18.40
C VAL A 229 2.21 -16.80 18.25
N GLY A 230 3.44 -16.26 18.18
CA GLY A 230 4.68 -17.04 18.13
C GLY A 230 5.19 -17.42 16.73
N VAL A 231 4.41 -17.17 15.68
CA VAL A 231 4.84 -17.47 14.30
C VAL A 231 5.94 -16.52 13.86
N GLY A 232 5.80 -15.21 14.15
CA GLY A 232 6.84 -14.21 13.87
C GLY A 232 8.17 -14.54 14.54
N ALA A 233 8.15 -14.87 15.83
CA ALA A 233 9.34 -15.27 16.59
C ALA A 233 10.01 -16.54 16.02
N SER A 234 9.22 -17.52 15.57
CA SER A 234 9.74 -18.73 14.94
C SER A 234 10.42 -18.44 13.59
N ARG A 235 9.86 -17.51 12.79
CA ARG A 235 10.46 -17.07 11.52
C ARG A 235 11.77 -16.32 11.72
N VAL A 236 11.85 -15.46 12.75
CA VAL A 236 13.09 -14.80 13.12
C VAL A 236 14.16 -15.85 13.41
N ARG A 237 13.88 -16.81 14.28
CA ARG A 237 14.84 -17.87 14.64
C ARG A 237 15.30 -18.67 13.41
N ASP A 238 14.36 -19.13 12.58
CA ASP A 238 14.67 -19.92 11.38
C ASP A 238 15.54 -19.13 10.39
N MET A 239 15.25 -17.83 10.20
CA MET A 239 16.06 -16.94 9.35
C MET A 239 17.49 -16.81 9.88
N PHE A 240 17.66 -16.55 11.18
CA PHE A 240 18.98 -16.43 11.79
C PHE A 240 19.77 -17.74 11.74
N GLU A 241 19.12 -18.89 11.93
CA GLU A 241 19.76 -20.21 11.76
C GLU A 241 20.20 -20.47 10.31
N GLN A 242 19.38 -20.05 9.33
CA GLN A 242 19.74 -20.17 7.91
C GLN A 242 20.91 -19.25 7.55
N ALA A 243 20.92 -18.02 8.05
CA ALA A 243 22.00 -17.06 7.84
C ALA A 243 23.33 -17.56 8.42
N LYS A 244 23.32 -18.11 9.64
CA LYS A 244 24.54 -18.73 10.26
C LYS A 244 25.12 -19.84 9.40
N LYS A 245 24.30 -20.62 8.71
CA LYS A 245 24.76 -21.68 7.80
C LYS A 245 25.37 -21.18 6.50
N GLN A 246 25.11 -19.93 6.14
CA GLN A 246 25.56 -19.31 4.89
C GLN A 246 26.44 -18.07 5.13
N ALA A 247 27.05 -17.99 6.30
CA ALA A 247 28.01 -16.92 6.60
C ALA A 247 29.28 -17.05 5.73
N PRO A 248 29.88 -15.92 5.26
CA PRO A 248 29.46 -14.55 5.55
C PRO A 248 28.20 -14.14 4.77
N CYS A 249 27.26 -13.41 5.41
CA CYS A 249 26.01 -12.98 4.76
C CYS A 249 25.43 -11.73 5.43
N ILE A 250 24.43 -11.12 4.76
CA ILE A 250 23.66 -9.99 5.27
C ILE A 250 22.21 -10.43 5.52
N ILE A 251 21.68 -10.09 6.71
CA ILE A 251 20.26 -10.13 7.01
C ILE A 251 19.72 -8.70 6.90
N PHE A 252 18.78 -8.47 6.01
CA PHE A 252 18.12 -7.18 5.85
C PHE A 252 16.69 -7.22 6.37
N ILE A 253 16.37 -6.31 7.28
CA ILE A 253 15.05 -6.14 7.88
C ILE A 253 14.50 -4.79 7.44
N ASP A 254 13.51 -4.79 6.53
CA ASP A 254 12.87 -3.56 6.09
C ASP A 254 11.73 -3.18 7.04
N GLU A 255 11.52 -1.87 7.22
CA GLU A 255 10.46 -1.31 8.07
C GLU A 255 10.45 -1.84 9.51
N ILE A 256 11.63 -1.90 10.15
CA ILE A 256 11.78 -2.45 11.50
C ILE A 256 10.92 -1.74 12.57
N ASP A 257 10.47 -0.51 12.30
CA ASP A 257 9.61 0.28 13.17
C ASP A 257 8.22 -0.35 13.37
N ALA A 258 7.78 -1.22 12.50
CA ALA A 258 6.53 -1.94 12.67
C ALA A 258 6.58 -3.02 13.77
N VAL A 259 7.73 -3.64 13.98
CA VAL A 259 7.97 -4.64 15.04
C VAL A 259 8.67 -4.03 16.25
N GLY A 260 9.56 -3.06 16.02
CA GLY A 260 10.44 -2.46 17.01
C GLY A 260 9.87 -1.30 17.82
N ARG A 261 8.56 -1.08 17.85
CA ARG A 261 7.93 0.05 18.57
C ARG A 261 8.08 -0.05 20.07
N HIS A 262 8.16 1.13 20.71
CA HIS A 262 8.20 1.32 22.16
C HIS A 262 6.99 0.67 22.86
N ARG A 263 7.24 0.06 24.03
CA ARG A 263 6.23 -0.63 24.87
C ARG A 263 5.21 0.37 25.39
N GLY A 264 3.92 0.11 25.22
CA GLY A 264 2.86 0.84 25.92
C GLY A 264 1.90 1.68 25.07
N ALA A 265 1.97 1.69 23.74
CA ALA A 265 1.14 2.55 22.89
C ALA A 265 -0.13 1.89 22.32
N GLY A 266 -0.80 0.96 23.01
CA GLY A 266 -2.06 0.41 22.48
C GLY A 266 -2.75 -0.65 23.32
N LEU A 267 -4.07 -0.59 23.34
CA LEU A 267 -4.98 -1.57 23.95
C LEU A 267 -5.49 -2.53 22.85
N GLY A 268 -4.90 -3.74 22.73
CA GLY A 268 -5.43 -4.75 21.81
C GLY A 268 -4.49 -5.95 21.59
N GLY A 269 -5.06 -7.15 21.41
CA GLY A 269 -4.37 -8.46 21.36
C GLY A 269 -3.37 -8.70 20.21
N GLY A 270 -3.07 -7.74 19.35
CA GLY A 270 -2.02 -7.80 18.34
C GLY A 270 -0.65 -7.31 18.82
N HIS A 271 -0.56 -6.82 20.05
CA HIS A 271 0.69 -6.30 20.63
C HIS A 271 1.60 -7.42 21.16
N ASP A 272 1.02 -8.48 21.71
CA ASP A 272 1.77 -9.59 22.31
C ASP A 272 2.65 -10.31 21.29
N GLU A 273 2.19 -10.44 20.04
CA GLU A 273 2.96 -11.08 18.97
C GLU A 273 4.16 -10.24 18.53
N ARG A 274 3.94 -8.93 18.35
CA ARG A 274 5.02 -8.01 17.96
C ARG A 274 6.09 -7.94 19.03
N GLU A 275 5.69 -7.85 20.30
CA GLU A 275 6.63 -7.85 21.43
C GLU A 275 7.40 -9.17 21.53
N GLN A 276 6.74 -10.31 21.30
CA GLN A 276 7.41 -11.61 21.27
C GLN A 276 8.41 -11.71 20.12
N THR A 277 8.05 -11.19 18.95
CA THR A 277 8.94 -11.17 17.77
C THR A 277 10.13 -10.25 17.99
N LEU A 278 9.91 -9.06 18.58
CA LEU A 278 10.99 -8.14 18.98
C LEU A 278 11.93 -8.80 19.99
N ASN A 279 11.39 -9.39 21.04
CA ASN A 279 12.20 -10.06 22.05
C ASN A 279 13.03 -11.20 21.45
N GLN A 280 12.46 -11.97 20.51
CA GLN A 280 13.21 -13.02 19.81
C GLN A 280 14.33 -12.43 18.95
N LEU A 281 14.06 -11.31 18.23
CA LEU A 281 15.08 -10.61 17.45
C LEU A 281 16.25 -10.16 18.35
N LEU A 282 15.94 -9.58 19.51
CA LEU A 282 16.96 -9.16 20.47
C LEU A 282 17.80 -10.35 20.97
N VAL A 283 17.16 -11.48 21.27
CA VAL A 283 17.83 -12.71 21.71
C VAL A 283 18.76 -13.26 20.61
N GLU A 284 18.29 -13.29 19.36
CA GLU A 284 19.11 -13.79 18.24
C GLU A 284 20.31 -12.87 17.98
N MET A 285 20.11 -11.53 18.05
CA MET A 285 21.22 -10.57 17.90
C MET A 285 22.25 -10.68 19.03
N ASP A 286 21.80 -10.85 20.27
CA ASP A 286 22.69 -11.03 21.41
C ASP A 286 23.45 -12.39 21.35
N GLY A 287 22.84 -13.40 20.70
CA GLY A 287 23.40 -14.75 20.54
C GLY A 287 24.43 -14.90 19.42
N PHE A 288 24.81 -13.83 18.72
CA PHE A 288 25.90 -13.86 17.74
C PHE A 288 27.26 -13.78 18.44
N GLU A 289 28.18 -14.62 18.01
CA GLU A 289 29.58 -14.41 18.31
C GLU A 289 30.22 -13.40 17.35
N VAL A 290 31.28 -12.73 17.77
CA VAL A 290 31.97 -11.69 17.00
C VAL A 290 32.49 -12.22 15.64
N ASN A 291 32.62 -13.54 15.51
CA ASN A 291 33.21 -14.22 14.36
C ASN A 291 32.18 -14.89 13.42
N ASP A 292 30.88 -14.78 13.70
CA ASP A 292 29.85 -15.49 12.90
C ASP A 292 29.73 -15.00 11.46
N GLY A 293 30.33 -13.84 11.11
CA GLY A 293 30.33 -13.30 9.75
C GLY A 293 28.94 -12.87 9.23
N VAL A 294 27.96 -12.72 10.14
CA VAL A 294 26.60 -12.26 9.79
C VAL A 294 26.42 -10.82 10.24
N ILE A 295 26.03 -9.95 9.33
CA ILE A 295 25.68 -8.55 9.62
C ILE A 295 24.18 -8.36 9.47
N VAL A 296 23.54 -7.80 10.49
CA VAL A 296 22.12 -7.44 10.44
C VAL A 296 22.00 -5.98 10.04
N VAL A 297 21.33 -5.71 8.92
CA VAL A 297 21.03 -4.36 8.47
C VAL A 297 19.53 -4.14 8.60
N ALA A 298 19.11 -3.12 9.33
CA ALA A 298 17.69 -2.75 9.40
C ALA A 298 17.46 -1.38 8.79
N ALA A 299 16.28 -1.17 8.22
CA ALA A 299 15.85 0.12 7.68
C ALA A 299 14.61 0.64 8.39
N THR A 300 14.57 1.93 8.68
CA THR A 300 13.40 2.60 9.25
C THR A 300 13.23 4.01 8.67
N ASN A 301 11.99 4.45 8.60
CA ASN A 301 11.62 5.82 8.30
C ASN A 301 11.37 6.64 9.59
N ARG A 302 11.24 5.96 10.74
CA ARG A 302 10.85 6.56 12.02
C ARG A 302 11.73 6.05 13.17
N PRO A 303 12.95 6.56 13.30
CA PRO A 303 13.85 6.15 14.38
C PRO A 303 13.31 6.54 15.78
N ASP A 304 12.44 7.56 15.85
CA ASP A 304 11.81 8.08 17.06
C ASP A 304 10.89 7.07 17.78
N VAL A 305 10.30 6.14 17.05
CA VAL A 305 9.36 5.15 17.62
C VAL A 305 10.03 3.83 18.04
N LEU A 306 11.33 3.66 17.76
CA LEU A 306 12.03 2.42 18.05
C LEU A 306 12.30 2.21 19.55
N ASP A 307 12.18 0.97 20.00
CA ASP A 307 12.55 0.59 21.37
C ASP A 307 14.06 0.84 21.58
N PRO A 308 14.44 1.63 22.62
CA PRO A 308 15.84 1.91 22.93
C PRO A 308 16.70 0.65 23.15
N ALA A 309 16.07 -0.49 23.45
CA ALA A 309 16.75 -1.76 23.57
C ALA A 309 17.41 -2.22 22.26
N LEU A 310 16.85 -1.84 21.09
CA LEU A 310 17.44 -2.13 19.79
C LEU A 310 18.73 -1.35 19.53
N LEU A 311 18.84 -0.15 20.10
CA LEU A 311 19.95 0.78 19.87
C LEU A 311 21.12 0.58 20.86
N ARG A 312 21.05 -0.46 21.72
CA ARG A 312 22.12 -0.76 22.67
C ARG A 312 23.36 -1.33 21.96
N PRO A 313 24.57 -1.05 22.48
CA PRO A 313 25.80 -1.64 21.96
C PRO A 313 25.72 -3.18 21.85
N GLY A 314 26.18 -3.71 20.73
CA GLY A 314 26.10 -5.15 20.41
C GLY A 314 24.85 -5.54 19.61
N ARG A 315 23.93 -4.58 19.32
CA ARG A 315 22.76 -4.76 18.48
C ARG A 315 22.85 -3.82 17.28
N PHE A 316 21.96 -2.81 17.14
CA PHE A 316 22.10 -1.76 16.12
C PHE A 316 22.96 -0.62 16.69
N ASP A 317 24.23 -0.87 16.78
CA ASP A 317 25.23 0.04 17.39
C ASP A 317 25.78 1.07 16.39
N ARG A 318 25.51 0.90 15.10
CA ARG A 318 25.83 1.88 14.05
C ARG A 318 24.58 2.38 13.36
N GLN A 319 24.46 3.70 13.26
CA GLN A 319 23.40 4.34 12.48
C GLN A 319 23.99 4.96 11.23
N VAL A 320 23.35 4.71 10.08
CA VAL A 320 23.69 5.30 8.77
C VAL A 320 22.49 6.11 8.30
N VAL A 321 22.71 7.41 8.16
CA VAL A 321 21.63 8.31 7.69
C VAL A 321 21.63 8.34 6.18
N VAL A 322 20.51 7.94 5.58
CA VAL A 322 20.26 8.02 4.14
C VAL A 322 19.32 9.18 3.89
N GLY A 323 19.87 10.36 3.72
CA GLY A 323 19.14 11.61 3.52
C GLY A 323 18.51 11.74 2.13
N LEU A 324 17.78 12.84 1.91
CA LEU A 324 17.39 13.23 0.55
C LEU A 324 18.64 13.64 -0.23
N PRO A 325 18.68 13.35 -1.55
CA PRO A 325 19.82 13.69 -2.37
C PRO A 325 19.95 15.21 -2.56
N ASP A 326 21.17 15.72 -2.51
CA ASP A 326 21.51 17.08 -2.92
C ASP A 326 21.35 17.24 -4.44
N ILE A 327 21.55 18.44 -4.95
CA ILE A 327 21.41 18.74 -6.39
C ILE A 327 22.30 17.85 -7.26
N ARG A 328 23.53 17.53 -6.82
CA ARG A 328 24.46 16.64 -7.54
C ARG A 328 23.99 15.21 -7.49
N GLY A 329 23.52 14.77 -6.34
CA GLY A 329 22.92 13.47 -6.12
C GLY A 329 21.68 13.26 -7.00
N ARG A 330 20.78 14.26 -7.05
CA ARG A 330 19.60 14.20 -7.92
C ARG A 330 19.99 14.08 -9.40
N GLU A 331 20.99 14.84 -9.86
CA GLU A 331 21.50 14.75 -11.21
C GLU A 331 22.07 13.34 -11.51
N GLN A 332 22.83 12.76 -10.58
CA GLN A 332 23.37 11.40 -10.72
C GLN A 332 22.25 10.35 -10.78
N ILE A 333 21.25 10.45 -9.90
CA ILE A 333 20.09 9.55 -9.86
C ILE A 333 19.32 9.62 -11.18
N LEU A 334 19.04 10.83 -11.67
CA LEU A 334 18.37 11.04 -12.96
C LEU A 334 19.16 10.35 -14.09
N LYS A 335 20.47 10.57 -14.17
CA LYS A 335 21.33 9.92 -15.18
C LYS A 335 21.27 8.39 -15.12
N VAL A 336 21.17 7.81 -13.91
CA VAL A 336 21.04 6.34 -13.75
C VAL A 336 19.70 5.86 -14.31
N HIS A 337 18.60 6.54 -14.00
CA HIS A 337 17.27 6.14 -14.48
C HIS A 337 17.06 6.41 -15.97
N MET A 338 17.57 7.52 -16.49
CA MET A 338 17.51 7.91 -17.91
C MET A 338 18.23 6.94 -18.84
N ARG A 339 19.21 6.15 -18.36
CA ARG A 339 19.91 5.14 -19.19
C ARG A 339 18.98 4.12 -19.85
N LYS A 340 17.78 3.92 -19.31
CA LYS A 340 16.79 2.94 -19.78
C LYS A 340 15.73 3.54 -20.70
N VAL A 341 15.77 4.84 -20.91
CA VAL A 341 14.75 5.60 -21.66
C VAL A 341 15.42 6.26 -22.87
N PRO A 342 14.81 6.26 -24.05
CA PRO A 342 15.32 6.97 -25.21
C PRO A 342 15.09 8.48 -25.05
N VAL A 343 16.12 9.18 -24.60
CA VAL A 343 16.08 10.61 -24.27
C VAL A 343 16.75 11.41 -25.38
N ASP A 344 16.22 12.59 -25.72
CA ASP A 344 16.78 13.53 -26.67
C ASP A 344 18.08 14.17 -26.14
N ASP A 345 19.02 14.48 -27.02
CA ASP A 345 20.32 15.06 -26.66
C ASP A 345 20.23 16.45 -26.00
N ASN A 346 19.11 17.15 -26.16
CA ASN A 346 18.85 18.46 -25.55
C ASN A 346 18.41 18.37 -24.08
N VAL A 347 18.07 17.18 -23.58
CA VAL A 347 17.65 17.00 -22.19
C VAL A 347 18.84 17.14 -21.23
N ARG A 348 18.73 18.07 -20.32
CA ARG A 348 19.77 18.39 -19.33
C ARG A 348 19.33 17.94 -17.94
N ALA A 349 19.89 16.83 -17.47
CA ALA A 349 19.63 16.31 -16.12
C ALA A 349 19.91 17.34 -15.01
N SER A 350 20.88 18.26 -15.21
CA SER A 350 21.20 19.32 -14.25
C SER A 350 20.07 20.34 -14.06
N ILE A 351 19.33 20.67 -15.14
CA ILE A 351 18.17 21.57 -15.06
C ILE A 351 17.03 20.89 -14.32
N ILE A 352 16.77 19.61 -14.64
CA ILE A 352 15.74 18.80 -13.99
C ILE A 352 16.06 18.64 -12.51
N ALA A 353 17.33 18.37 -12.14
CA ALA A 353 17.78 18.23 -10.77
C ALA A 353 17.57 19.50 -9.95
N ARG A 354 17.80 20.69 -10.51
CA ARG A 354 17.47 21.96 -9.86
C ARG A 354 15.97 22.10 -9.61
N GLY A 355 15.16 21.70 -10.62
CA GLY A 355 13.70 21.78 -10.56
C GLY A 355 13.02 20.76 -9.65
N THR A 356 13.77 19.85 -9.04
CA THR A 356 13.24 18.74 -8.22
C THR A 356 13.78 18.77 -6.79
N THR A 357 13.92 19.97 -6.22
CA THR A 357 14.34 20.14 -4.83
C THR A 357 13.40 19.37 -3.89
N GLY A 358 13.98 18.60 -2.96
CA GLY A 358 13.23 17.79 -1.99
C GLY A 358 12.72 16.45 -2.53
N PHE A 359 12.97 16.11 -3.79
CA PHE A 359 12.62 14.79 -4.33
C PHE A 359 13.55 13.71 -3.78
N SER A 360 12.95 12.59 -3.40
CA SER A 360 13.68 11.37 -3.09
C SER A 360 14.13 10.65 -4.37
N GLY A 361 14.96 9.63 -4.21
CA GLY A 361 15.36 8.77 -5.34
C GLY A 361 14.17 8.08 -6.02
N ALA A 362 13.14 7.72 -5.24
CA ALA A 362 11.91 7.13 -5.77
C ALA A 362 11.07 8.14 -6.57
N ASP A 363 11.00 9.40 -6.11
CA ASP A 363 10.29 10.46 -6.82
C ASP A 363 10.96 10.77 -8.16
N LEU A 364 12.31 10.80 -8.19
CA LEU A 364 13.08 10.98 -9.42
C LEU A 364 12.91 9.80 -10.39
N ALA A 365 12.86 8.57 -9.88
CA ALA A 365 12.56 7.39 -10.71
C ALA A 365 11.14 7.44 -11.28
N ASN A 366 10.17 7.89 -10.47
CA ASN A 366 8.79 8.10 -10.91
C ASN A 366 8.70 9.22 -11.96
N LEU A 367 9.47 10.31 -11.80
CA LEU A 367 9.55 11.38 -12.79
C LEU A 367 10.00 10.85 -14.16
N VAL A 368 11.09 10.08 -14.20
CA VAL A 368 11.59 9.46 -15.42
C VAL A 368 10.59 8.47 -16.04
N ASN A 369 9.79 7.79 -15.22
CA ASN A 369 8.72 6.92 -15.72
C ASN A 369 7.52 7.71 -16.28
N GLU A 370 7.09 8.77 -15.59
CA GLU A 370 5.94 9.59 -16.03
C GLU A 370 6.22 10.30 -17.36
N GLU A 371 7.43 10.82 -17.56
CA GLU A 371 7.82 11.43 -18.83
C GLU A 371 7.78 10.44 -20.00
N ALA A 372 8.28 9.21 -19.78
CA ALA A 372 8.19 8.16 -20.79
C ALA A 372 6.74 7.83 -21.14
N LEU A 373 5.83 7.88 -20.16
CA LEU A 373 4.39 7.72 -20.39
C LEU A 373 3.79 8.90 -21.16
N PHE A 374 4.23 10.14 -20.91
CA PHE A 374 3.80 11.30 -21.69
C PHE A 374 4.26 11.21 -23.15
N SER A 375 5.55 10.89 -23.39
CA SER A 375 6.09 10.69 -24.73
C SER A 375 5.36 9.58 -25.49
N ALA A 376 5.06 8.47 -24.83
CA ALA A 376 4.31 7.37 -25.41
C ALA A 376 2.89 7.77 -25.81
N ARG A 377 2.19 8.56 -24.99
CA ARG A 377 0.85 9.10 -25.30
C ARG A 377 0.89 10.07 -26.49
N ALA A 378 1.94 10.88 -26.58
CA ALA A 378 2.17 11.80 -27.69
C ALA A 378 2.73 11.11 -28.94
N SER A 379 2.92 9.78 -28.91
CA SER A 379 3.53 9.00 -30.00
C SER A 379 4.91 9.52 -30.44
N LYS A 380 5.64 10.18 -29.53
CA LYS A 380 7.02 10.62 -29.76
C LYS A 380 7.99 9.43 -29.64
N ARG A 381 9.09 9.47 -30.37
CA ARG A 381 10.13 8.42 -30.33
C ARG A 381 11.19 8.66 -29.26
N LEU A 382 11.39 9.91 -28.90
CA LEU A 382 12.36 10.36 -27.91
C LEU A 382 11.62 11.21 -26.87
N VAL A 383 12.12 11.16 -25.65
CA VAL A 383 11.64 12.03 -24.56
C VAL A 383 12.38 13.35 -24.64
N THR A 384 11.66 14.45 -24.66
CA THR A 384 12.22 15.81 -24.72
C THR A 384 12.12 16.50 -23.35
N MET A 385 12.74 17.69 -23.25
CA MET A 385 12.66 18.49 -22.00
C MET A 385 11.23 18.89 -21.66
N GLU A 386 10.35 19.04 -22.66
CA GLU A 386 8.93 19.36 -22.48
C GLU A 386 8.18 18.30 -21.67
N GLU A 387 8.37 17.01 -21.98
CA GLU A 387 7.73 15.92 -21.23
C GLU A 387 8.26 15.86 -19.80
N PHE A 388 9.55 16.16 -19.58
CA PHE A 388 10.09 16.29 -18.21
C PHE A 388 9.41 17.39 -17.43
N GLU A 389 9.17 18.56 -18.02
CA GLU A 389 8.44 19.65 -17.38
C GLU A 389 7.00 19.28 -17.07
N GLN A 390 6.30 18.66 -18.04
CA GLN A 390 4.93 18.18 -17.83
C GLN A 390 4.83 17.12 -16.73
N ALA A 391 5.76 16.19 -16.68
CA ALA A 391 5.82 15.16 -15.65
C ALA A 391 6.12 15.75 -14.26
N LYS A 392 7.07 16.69 -14.19
CA LYS A 392 7.39 17.44 -12.97
C LYS A 392 6.17 18.18 -12.45
N ASP A 393 5.49 18.92 -13.31
CA ASP A 393 4.28 19.66 -12.97
C ASP A 393 3.18 18.73 -12.44
N LYS A 394 2.97 17.60 -13.10
CA LYS A 394 2.00 16.61 -12.67
C LYS A 394 2.31 16.03 -11.29
N ILE A 395 3.58 15.76 -11.00
CA ILE A 395 4.01 15.19 -9.71
C ILE A 395 3.89 16.23 -8.60
N MET A 396 4.33 17.47 -8.85
CA MET A 396 4.35 18.52 -7.83
C MET A 396 2.98 19.13 -7.57
N MET A 397 2.16 19.33 -8.61
CA MET A 397 0.92 20.11 -8.55
C MET A 397 -0.34 19.27 -8.85
N GLY A 398 -0.17 18.05 -9.34
CA GLY A 398 -1.26 17.20 -9.80
C GLY A 398 -1.57 17.34 -11.29
N ALA A 399 -2.51 16.51 -11.75
CA ALA A 399 -2.92 16.52 -13.15
C ALA A 399 -3.63 17.81 -13.54
N GLU A 400 -3.41 18.26 -14.77
CA GLU A 400 -4.10 19.36 -15.39
C GLU A 400 -5.61 19.09 -15.48
N ARG A 401 -6.44 20.07 -15.12
CA ARG A 401 -7.91 19.98 -15.17
C ARG A 401 -8.45 20.50 -16.49
N LYS A 402 -8.23 19.76 -17.56
CA LYS A 402 -8.73 20.13 -18.92
C LYS A 402 -10.24 20.29 -19.04
N SER A 403 -11.01 19.68 -18.14
CA SER A 403 -12.47 19.80 -18.11
C SER A 403 -13.00 21.01 -17.35
N MET A 404 -12.13 21.76 -16.67
CA MET A 404 -12.53 22.93 -15.90
C MET A 404 -12.51 24.16 -16.79
N VAL A 405 -13.68 24.65 -17.14
CA VAL A 405 -13.83 25.90 -17.87
C VAL A 405 -13.95 27.04 -16.86
N MET A 406 -12.90 27.84 -16.73
CA MET A 406 -12.95 29.08 -15.93
C MET A 406 -13.60 30.18 -16.73
N SER A 407 -14.37 31.03 -16.06
CA SER A 407 -14.86 32.26 -16.69
C SER A 407 -13.70 33.24 -16.96
N ASP A 408 -13.83 34.09 -17.97
CA ASP A 408 -12.79 35.09 -18.27
C ASP A 408 -12.46 35.98 -17.06
N LYS A 409 -13.45 36.26 -16.23
CA LYS A 409 -13.28 37.00 -14.99
C LYS A 409 -12.41 36.24 -13.99
N GLU A 410 -12.63 34.93 -13.83
CA GLU A 410 -11.82 34.09 -12.93
C GLU A 410 -10.40 33.90 -13.48
N ARG A 411 -10.24 33.71 -14.80
CA ARG A 411 -8.91 33.64 -15.43
C ARG A 411 -8.14 34.94 -15.22
N GLN A 412 -8.78 36.09 -15.42
CA GLN A 412 -8.17 37.40 -15.20
C GLN A 412 -7.78 37.61 -13.72
N ASN A 413 -8.65 37.22 -12.78
CA ASN A 413 -8.35 37.31 -11.36
C ASN A 413 -7.17 36.42 -10.97
N THR A 414 -7.15 35.17 -11.45
CA THR A 414 -6.02 34.25 -11.24
C THR A 414 -4.73 34.82 -11.85
N ALA A 415 -4.81 35.43 -13.04
CA ALA A 415 -3.63 36.04 -13.66
C ALA A 415 -3.06 37.20 -12.83
N TYR A 416 -3.89 38.05 -12.27
CA TYR A 416 -3.44 39.11 -11.33
C TYR A 416 -2.85 38.52 -10.06
N HIS A 417 -3.48 37.50 -9.50
CA HIS A 417 -3.01 36.81 -8.29
C HIS A 417 -1.60 36.25 -8.48
N GLU A 418 -1.40 35.45 -9.51
CA GLU A 418 -0.11 34.83 -9.80
C GLU A 418 0.95 35.86 -10.21
N ALA A 419 0.57 36.87 -10.98
CA ALA A 419 1.46 37.99 -11.32
C ALA A 419 1.92 38.76 -10.07
N GLY A 420 1.02 38.92 -9.10
CA GLY A 420 1.35 39.55 -7.80
C GLY A 420 2.44 38.80 -7.07
N HIS A 421 2.34 37.48 -6.94
CA HIS A 421 3.38 36.64 -6.35
C HIS A 421 4.71 36.77 -7.10
N ALA A 422 4.68 36.71 -8.42
CA ALA A 422 5.88 36.76 -9.25
C ALA A 422 6.61 38.10 -9.15
N ILE A 423 5.90 39.21 -9.22
CA ILE A 423 6.49 40.57 -9.16
C ILE A 423 7.10 40.82 -7.77
N VAL A 424 6.35 40.54 -6.70
CA VAL A 424 6.87 40.73 -5.35
C VAL A 424 8.08 39.82 -5.12
N GLY A 425 8.00 38.55 -5.47
CA GLY A 425 9.10 37.60 -5.34
C GLY A 425 10.36 38.01 -6.10
N ARG A 426 10.20 38.71 -7.25
CA ARG A 426 11.33 39.20 -8.05
C ARG A 426 11.98 40.48 -7.50
N LEU A 427 11.20 41.26 -6.74
CA LEU A 427 11.65 42.58 -6.22
C LEU A 427 12.17 42.55 -4.79
N VAL A 428 11.84 41.51 -4.02
CA VAL A 428 12.35 41.33 -2.65
C VAL A 428 13.73 40.69 -2.63
N ASP A 429 14.52 41.01 -1.59
CA ASP A 429 15.88 40.48 -1.43
C ASP A 429 15.88 39.02 -0.97
N GLU A 430 16.90 38.25 -1.33
CA GLU A 430 17.13 36.86 -0.88
C GLU A 430 15.95 35.90 -1.13
N HIS A 431 15.14 36.17 -2.15
CA HIS A 431 14.10 35.28 -2.60
C HIS A 431 14.60 34.37 -3.71
N ASP A 432 14.01 33.18 -3.84
CA ASP A 432 14.33 32.30 -4.95
C ASP A 432 13.83 32.92 -6.26
N PRO A 433 14.55 32.77 -7.38
CA PRO A 433 14.12 33.30 -8.67
C PRO A 433 12.82 32.64 -9.15
N VAL A 434 11.98 33.47 -9.80
CA VAL A 434 10.75 32.96 -10.43
C VAL A 434 11.14 32.11 -11.63
N TYR A 435 10.68 30.87 -11.66
CA TYR A 435 10.94 29.93 -12.75
C TYR A 435 9.89 29.99 -13.84
N LYS A 436 8.61 29.92 -13.44
CA LYS A 436 7.46 30.07 -14.33
C LYS A 436 6.21 30.48 -13.56
N VAL A 437 5.27 31.07 -14.29
CA VAL A 437 3.94 31.42 -13.79
C VAL A 437 2.90 30.83 -14.73
N SER A 438 1.86 30.19 -14.21
CA SER A 438 0.81 29.57 -15.01
C SER A 438 -0.56 29.80 -14.39
N ILE A 439 -1.56 30.02 -15.25
CA ILE A 439 -2.97 30.10 -14.87
C ILE A 439 -3.75 28.84 -15.29
N ILE A 440 -3.05 27.78 -15.67
CA ILE A 440 -3.66 26.48 -15.98
C ILE A 440 -4.02 25.79 -14.67
N PRO A 441 -5.31 25.46 -14.44
CA PRO A 441 -5.73 24.84 -13.19
C PRO A 441 -5.17 23.43 -13.03
N ARG A 442 -4.53 23.17 -11.88
CA ARG A 442 -3.96 21.86 -11.55
C ARG A 442 -4.31 21.47 -10.11
N GLY A 443 -4.72 20.21 -9.92
CA GLY A 443 -5.07 19.73 -8.60
C GLY A 443 -6.15 20.58 -7.92
N ARG A 444 -5.80 21.32 -6.85
CA ARG A 444 -6.68 22.26 -6.15
C ARG A 444 -6.40 23.72 -6.48
N ALA A 445 -5.29 24.02 -7.14
CA ALA A 445 -4.88 25.37 -7.49
C ALA A 445 -5.47 25.78 -8.84
N LEU A 446 -5.86 27.06 -8.95
CA LEU A 446 -6.35 27.67 -10.19
C LEU A 446 -5.20 28.21 -11.04
N GLY A 447 -4.08 28.57 -10.40
CA GLY A 447 -2.83 28.98 -10.98
C GLY A 447 -1.66 28.58 -10.11
N VAL A 448 -0.45 28.90 -10.53
CA VAL A 448 0.78 28.63 -9.77
C VAL A 448 1.91 29.58 -10.19
N THR A 449 2.56 30.16 -9.20
CA THR A 449 3.85 30.83 -9.37
C THR A 449 4.94 29.97 -8.79
N MET A 450 5.83 29.45 -9.63
CA MET A 450 6.89 28.53 -9.23
C MET A 450 8.20 29.29 -9.05
N PHE A 451 8.77 29.19 -7.86
CA PHE A 451 10.09 29.67 -7.53
C PHE A 451 11.06 28.48 -7.51
N LEU A 452 12.26 28.67 -8.05
CA LEU A 452 13.24 27.63 -8.18
C LEU A 452 14.56 28.07 -7.54
N PRO A 453 14.98 27.43 -6.43
CA PRO A 453 16.26 27.76 -5.81
C PRO A 453 17.43 27.45 -6.76
N GLU A 454 18.42 28.31 -6.78
CA GLU A 454 19.65 28.09 -7.56
C GLU A 454 20.53 27.00 -6.94
N GLU A 455 20.50 26.89 -5.60
CA GLU A 455 21.27 25.92 -4.81
C GLU A 455 20.38 25.35 -3.68
N ASP A 456 20.73 24.18 -3.19
CA ASP A 456 20.08 23.59 -2.02
C ASP A 456 20.43 24.41 -0.77
N ARG A 457 19.43 24.97 -0.10
CA ARG A 457 19.59 25.78 1.11
C ARG A 457 19.27 24.96 2.35
N TYR A 458 20.22 24.88 3.25
CA TYR A 458 20.06 24.19 4.55
C TYR A 458 19.61 25.12 5.68
N SER A 459 19.67 26.43 5.46
CA SER A 459 19.22 27.45 6.41
C SER A 459 18.62 28.64 5.68
N LEU A 460 17.65 29.30 6.32
CA LEU A 460 17.01 30.50 5.84
C LEU A 460 17.41 31.67 6.74
N SER A 461 17.81 32.80 6.15
CA SER A 461 18.05 34.02 6.88
C SER A 461 16.74 34.69 7.31
N LYS A 462 16.75 35.51 8.35
CA LYS A 462 15.59 36.33 8.72
C LYS A 462 15.05 37.12 7.53
N ARG A 463 15.94 37.71 6.71
CA ARG A 463 15.61 38.51 5.53
C ARG A 463 14.91 37.63 4.47
N GLY A 464 15.45 36.46 4.20
CA GLY A 464 14.84 35.50 3.24
C GLY A 464 13.44 35.06 3.67
N ILE A 465 13.23 34.79 4.97
CA ILE A 465 11.90 34.42 5.49
C ILE A 465 10.91 35.58 5.32
N LEU A 466 11.30 36.80 5.68
CA LEU A 466 10.46 38.01 5.50
C LEU A 466 10.11 38.21 4.02
N SER A 467 11.07 37.99 3.11
CA SER A 467 10.85 38.09 1.67
C SER A 467 9.87 37.04 1.15
N GLN A 468 9.94 35.81 1.68
CA GLN A 468 8.94 34.78 1.35
C GLN A 468 7.55 35.17 1.85
N ILE A 469 7.43 35.72 3.07
CA ILE A 469 6.15 36.21 3.60
C ILE A 469 5.60 37.34 2.72
N CYS A 470 6.43 38.29 2.30
CA CYS A 470 6.04 39.36 1.38
C CYS A 470 5.49 38.79 0.06
N SER A 471 6.20 37.84 -0.55
CA SER A 471 5.81 37.19 -1.80
C SER A 471 4.46 36.48 -1.68
N LEU A 472 4.20 35.77 -0.55
CA LEU A 472 2.92 35.11 -0.29
C LEU A 472 1.73 36.09 -0.23
N TYR A 473 1.93 37.34 0.16
CA TYR A 473 0.86 38.33 0.13
C TYR A 473 0.68 39.00 -1.23
N GLY A 474 1.62 38.82 -2.16
CA GLY A 474 1.58 39.43 -3.49
C GLY A 474 0.28 39.17 -4.25
N GLY A 475 -0.21 37.92 -4.25
CA GLY A 475 -1.43 37.53 -4.93
C GLY A 475 -2.67 38.25 -4.37
N ARG A 476 -2.84 38.25 -3.04
CA ARG A 476 -3.98 38.92 -2.41
C ARG A 476 -3.97 40.45 -2.64
N ILE A 477 -2.81 41.06 -2.56
CA ILE A 477 -2.68 42.50 -2.78
C ILE A 477 -2.99 42.87 -4.22
N ALA A 478 -2.56 42.06 -5.19
CA ALA A 478 -2.89 42.25 -6.58
C ALA A 478 -4.40 42.16 -6.84
N GLU A 479 -5.10 41.20 -6.21
CA GLU A 479 -6.57 41.15 -6.25
C GLU A 479 -7.20 42.42 -5.64
N GLU A 480 -6.74 42.88 -4.50
CA GLU A 480 -7.26 44.06 -3.81
C GLU A 480 -7.09 45.34 -4.64
N MET A 481 -5.93 45.50 -5.29
CA MET A 481 -5.62 46.67 -6.16
C MET A 481 -6.48 46.72 -7.42
N THR A 482 -6.91 45.56 -7.93
CA THR A 482 -7.61 45.45 -9.22
C THR A 482 -9.11 45.32 -9.06
N LEU A 483 -9.58 44.58 -8.08
CA LEU A 483 -11.00 44.29 -7.83
C LEU A 483 -11.59 45.15 -6.68
N GLY A 484 -10.75 45.88 -5.94
CA GLY A 484 -11.12 46.56 -4.70
C GLY A 484 -11.27 45.62 -3.51
N ALA A 485 -11.31 46.17 -2.30
CA ALA A 485 -11.32 45.38 -1.06
C ALA A 485 -12.51 44.40 -0.94
N GLU A 486 -13.66 44.74 -1.54
CA GLU A 486 -14.85 43.86 -1.53
C GLU A 486 -14.79 42.76 -2.61
N GLY A 487 -13.93 42.90 -3.62
CA GLY A 487 -13.77 41.95 -4.72
C GLY A 487 -12.74 40.84 -4.47
N VAL A 488 -12.02 40.90 -3.36
CA VAL A 488 -10.98 39.92 -3.00
C VAL A 488 -11.59 38.54 -2.78
N THR A 489 -10.93 37.51 -3.29
CA THR A 489 -11.43 36.13 -3.24
C THR A 489 -10.83 35.33 -2.08
N THR A 490 -11.33 34.11 -1.91
CA THR A 490 -10.78 33.13 -0.97
C THR A 490 -9.53 32.42 -1.51
N GLY A 491 -9.07 32.76 -2.70
CA GLY A 491 -7.92 32.12 -3.37
C GLY A 491 -6.65 32.18 -2.53
N ALA A 492 -6.40 33.32 -1.87
CA ALA A 492 -5.24 33.54 -1.03
C ALA A 492 -5.24 32.82 0.34
N SER A 493 -6.22 31.95 0.64
CA SER A 493 -6.34 31.33 1.97
C SER A 493 -5.12 30.47 2.35
N ASN A 494 -4.56 29.74 1.41
CA ASN A 494 -3.35 28.95 1.63
C ASN A 494 -2.11 29.82 1.86
N ASP A 495 -1.99 30.91 1.13
CA ASP A 495 -0.87 31.86 1.25
C ASP A 495 -0.89 32.56 2.60
N ILE A 496 -2.07 32.98 3.05
CA ILE A 496 -2.28 33.57 4.36
C ILE A 496 -1.92 32.57 5.48
N GLN A 497 -2.34 31.30 5.32
CA GLN A 497 -2.01 30.25 6.28
C GLN A 497 -0.50 30.05 6.38
N ARG A 498 0.19 29.90 5.26
CA ARG A 498 1.65 29.71 5.19
C ARG A 498 2.40 30.92 5.74
N ALA A 499 2.02 32.13 5.34
CA ALA A 499 2.61 33.36 5.84
C ALA A 499 2.48 33.49 7.37
N THR A 500 1.29 33.19 7.90
CA THR A 500 1.03 33.23 9.36
C THR A 500 1.86 32.17 10.10
N GLU A 501 1.95 30.97 9.56
CA GLU A 501 2.77 29.88 10.15
C GLU A 501 4.25 30.24 10.16
N MET A 502 4.78 30.80 9.06
CA MET A 502 6.17 31.26 8.99
C MET A 502 6.45 32.37 9.99
N ALA A 503 5.60 33.39 10.08
CA ALA A 503 5.73 34.47 11.05
C ALA A 503 5.68 33.96 12.50
N ARG A 504 4.77 33.01 12.79
CA ARG A 504 4.69 32.35 14.11
C ARG A 504 5.94 31.54 14.43
N ASN A 505 6.47 30.78 13.49
CA ASN A 505 7.70 30.01 13.66
C ASN A 505 8.93 30.94 13.86
N MET A 506 8.98 32.09 13.18
CA MET A 506 10.03 33.13 13.44
C MET A 506 10.06 33.56 14.89
N VAL A 507 8.88 33.76 15.47
CA VAL A 507 8.74 34.29 16.84
C VAL A 507 8.90 33.15 17.86
N THR A 508 8.30 31.99 17.65
CA THR A 508 8.18 30.94 18.67
C THR A 508 9.26 29.86 18.60
N LYS A 509 9.75 29.54 17.40
CA LYS A 509 10.69 28.43 17.22
C LYS A 509 12.10 28.86 16.87
N TRP A 510 12.25 29.91 16.06
CA TRP A 510 13.56 30.29 15.53
C TRP A 510 14.21 31.46 16.26
N GLY A 511 13.52 32.03 17.26
CA GLY A 511 14.05 33.11 18.08
C GLY A 511 14.47 34.37 17.29
N LEU A 512 13.76 34.67 16.18
CA LEU A 512 14.10 35.77 15.27
C LEU A 512 13.37 37.08 15.61
N SER A 513 12.54 37.11 16.67
CA SER A 513 11.93 38.33 17.20
C SER A 513 12.91 39.09 18.09
N SER A 514 13.00 40.40 17.92
CA SER A 514 13.79 41.29 18.79
C SER A 514 13.14 41.49 20.16
N GLU A 515 11.83 41.42 20.25
CA GLU A 515 11.06 41.64 21.49
C GLU A 515 11.05 40.39 22.40
N LEU A 516 10.97 39.20 21.82
CA LEU A 516 10.87 37.95 22.55
C LEU A 516 12.23 37.23 22.70
N GLY A 517 13.23 37.64 21.93
CA GLY A 517 14.59 37.11 21.99
C GLY A 517 14.71 35.65 21.46
N PRO A 518 15.91 35.07 21.60
CA PRO A 518 16.20 33.74 21.10
C PRO A 518 15.75 32.64 22.09
N LEU A 519 14.47 32.58 22.34
CA LEU A 519 13.84 31.60 23.23
C LEU A 519 12.88 30.73 22.44
N LEU A 520 12.73 29.46 22.86
CA LEU A 520 11.78 28.51 22.32
C LEU A 520 10.46 28.61 23.08
N TYR A 521 9.39 29.01 22.39
CA TYR A 521 8.03 29.09 22.91
C TYR A 521 7.15 28.03 22.21
N THR A 522 7.47 26.74 22.39
CA THR A 522 6.61 25.68 21.89
C THR A 522 5.61 25.30 22.95
N GLU A 523 4.37 25.08 22.55
CA GLU A 523 3.46 24.23 23.32
C GLU A 523 4.05 22.82 23.23
N ASP A 524 4.34 22.18 24.36
CA ASP A 524 4.67 20.77 24.37
C ASP A 524 3.49 20.03 23.72
N GLU A 525 3.64 19.62 22.49
CA GLU A 525 2.85 18.56 21.91
C GLU A 525 3.26 17.26 22.62
N GLY A 526 3.00 17.21 23.93
CA GLY A 526 3.13 15.98 24.69
C GLY A 526 2.29 14.94 24.01
N GLU A 527 2.89 13.79 23.72
CA GLU A 527 2.25 12.62 23.17
C GLU A 527 0.84 12.53 23.72
N VAL A 528 -0.16 12.55 22.84
CA VAL A 528 -1.56 12.34 23.18
C VAL A 528 -1.69 10.91 23.70
N PHE A 529 -1.44 10.74 25.00
CA PHE A 529 -1.66 9.51 25.72
C PHE A 529 -3.18 9.29 25.73
N LEU A 530 -3.64 8.38 24.90
CA LEU A 530 -5.02 7.92 24.86
C LEU A 530 -5.49 7.52 26.27
N GLY A 531 -6.21 8.42 26.94
CA GLY A 531 -6.84 8.13 28.22
C GLY A 531 -6.83 9.22 29.28
N ARG A 532 -6.16 10.34 29.08
CA ARG A 532 -6.35 11.53 29.94
C ARG A 532 -6.92 12.66 29.12
N SER A 533 -8.10 13.11 29.55
CA SER A 533 -8.90 14.18 28.99
C SER A 533 -8.04 15.36 28.48
N ALA A 534 -8.34 15.80 27.26
CA ALA A 534 -7.85 16.98 26.58
C ALA A 534 -8.11 18.33 27.32
N ALA A 535 -8.16 18.32 28.67
CA ALA A 535 -8.60 19.44 29.49
C ALA A 535 -7.45 20.22 30.16
N SER A 536 -6.18 19.86 29.92
CA SER A 536 -5.08 20.71 30.39
C SER A 536 -3.95 20.73 29.35
N GLN A 537 -4.11 21.52 28.28
CA GLN A 537 -2.97 22.09 27.57
C GLN A 537 -2.24 22.97 28.60
N ASN A 538 -1.19 22.44 29.21
CA ASN A 538 -0.25 23.25 29.97
C ASN A 538 0.44 24.16 28.98
N LYS A 539 -0.08 25.41 28.84
CA LYS A 539 0.66 26.47 28.16
C LYS A 539 1.98 26.65 28.90
N SER A 540 3.08 26.37 28.24
CA SER A 540 4.44 26.50 28.78
C SER A 540 4.84 27.96 29.05
N PHE A 541 3.97 28.93 28.72
CA PHE A 541 4.22 30.38 28.87
C PHE A 541 2.98 31.13 29.35
N SER A 542 3.19 32.31 29.96
CA SER A 542 2.14 33.14 30.55
C SER A 542 1.19 33.73 29.48
N SER A 543 0.00 34.14 29.89
CA SER A 543 -0.96 34.85 29.02
C SER A 543 -0.37 36.16 28.46
N GLU A 544 0.48 36.81 29.22
CA GLU A 544 1.18 38.02 28.77
C GLU A 544 2.15 37.69 27.62
N THR A 545 2.91 36.60 27.74
CA THR A 545 3.84 36.15 26.69
C THR A 545 3.03 35.74 25.44
N ALA A 546 1.88 35.04 25.58
CA ALA A 546 1.02 34.72 24.46
C ALA A 546 0.56 35.98 23.71
N SER A 547 0.12 37.01 24.43
CA SER A 547 -0.29 38.28 23.83
C SER A 547 0.88 38.97 23.09
N LYS A 548 2.10 38.91 23.64
CA LYS A 548 3.31 39.48 22.97
C LYS A 548 3.62 38.68 21.70
N ILE A 549 3.49 37.34 21.70
CA ILE A 549 3.66 36.51 20.51
C ILE A 549 2.68 36.93 19.42
N ASP A 550 1.39 37.06 19.76
CA ASP A 550 0.36 37.43 18.79
C ASP A 550 0.60 38.85 18.22
N LEU A 551 1.04 39.80 19.05
CA LEU A 551 1.39 41.14 18.61
C LEU A 551 2.59 41.15 17.65
N GLU A 552 3.66 40.41 17.98
CA GLU A 552 4.84 40.31 17.12
C GLU A 552 4.54 39.63 15.79
N VAL A 553 3.77 38.53 15.82
CA VAL A 553 3.32 37.86 14.60
C VAL A 553 2.52 38.81 13.71
N ARG A 554 1.57 39.56 14.29
CA ARG A 554 0.78 40.53 13.55
C ARG A 554 1.67 41.66 12.97
N LYS A 555 2.60 42.19 13.75
CA LYS A 555 3.53 43.21 13.30
C LYS A 555 4.35 42.77 12.09
N ILE A 556 4.93 41.57 12.15
CA ILE A 556 5.68 40.97 11.03
C ILE A 556 4.81 40.88 9.78
N ILE A 557 3.57 40.42 9.93
CA ILE A 557 2.63 40.28 8.81
C ILE A 557 2.29 41.67 8.24
N ASP A 558 1.91 42.61 9.08
CA ASP A 558 1.53 43.97 8.65
C ASP A 558 2.71 44.67 7.92
N GLU A 559 3.94 44.59 8.45
CA GLU A 559 5.15 45.14 7.80
C GLU A 559 5.42 44.48 6.43
N CYS A 560 5.29 43.14 6.31
CA CYS A 560 5.46 42.43 5.05
C CYS A 560 4.35 42.77 4.05
N TYR A 561 3.11 42.93 4.52
CA TYR A 561 1.97 43.31 3.68
C TYR A 561 2.14 44.72 3.10
N GLU A 562 2.49 45.71 3.94
CA GLU A 562 2.74 47.08 3.52
C GLU A 562 3.89 47.16 2.51
N LYS A 563 5.00 46.42 2.77
CA LYS A 563 6.13 46.34 1.85
C LYS A 563 5.72 45.77 0.48
N ALA A 564 4.98 44.67 0.47
CA ALA A 564 4.49 44.05 -0.77
C ALA A 564 3.51 44.97 -1.51
N ALA A 565 2.61 45.68 -0.80
CA ALA A 565 1.69 46.63 -1.39
C ALA A 565 2.42 47.80 -2.05
N THR A 566 3.46 48.32 -1.40
CA THR A 566 4.30 49.39 -1.97
C THR A 566 4.98 48.93 -3.25
N LEU A 567 5.61 47.75 -3.23
CA LEU A 567 6.30 47.17 -4.39
C LEU A 567 5.35 46.99 -5.59
N LEU A 568 4.12 46.50 -5.36
CA LEU A 568 3.15 46.31 -6.42
C LEU A 568 2.60 47.64 -6.95
N ASN A 569 2.32 48.61 -6.08
CA ASN A 569 1.88 49.95 -6.50
C ASN A 569 2.91 50.64 -7.39
N ASP A 570 4.21 50.55 -7.03
CA ASP A 570 5.30 51.14 -7.80
C ASP A 570 5.54 50.44 -9.15
N ASN A 571 5.04 49.21 -9.34
CA ASN A 571 5.25 48.40 -10.53
C ASN A 571 3.90 47.95 -11.16
N ARG A 572 2.88 48.81 -11.06
CA ARG A 572 1.53 48.46 -11.57
C ARG A 572 1.49 48.24 -13.07
N ASP A 573 2.28 48.93 -13.84
CA ASP A 573 2.46 48.74 -15.27
C ASP A 573 2.99 47.34 -15.60
N LYS A 574 3.93 46.83 -14.81
CA LYS A 574 4.44 45.44 -14.96
C LYS A 574 3.38 44.39 -14.58
N LEU A 575 2.54 44.71 -13.57
CA LEU A 575 1.43 43.84 -13.18
C LEU A 575 0.43 43.67 -14.33
N GLU A 576 0.07 44.77 -15.03
CA GLU A 576 -0.80 44.70 -16.19
C GLU A 576 -0.17 43.93 -17.35
N LEU A 577 1.11 44.18 -17.67
CA LEU A 577 1.83 43.45 -18.71
C LEU A 577 1.91 41.94 -18.42
N MET A 578 2.17 41.57 -17.17
CA MET A 578 2.25 40.15 -16.78
C MET A 578 0.90 39.47 -16.85
N LYS A 579 -0.17 40.14 -16.39
CA LYS A 579 -1.54 39.64 -16.51
C LYS A 579 -1.93 39.45 -18.00
N ASP A 580 -1.62 40.43 -18.88
CA ASP A 580 -1.92 40.32 -20.31
C ASP A 580 -1.16 39.13 -20.94
N ALA A 581 0.11 38.95 -20.61
CA ALA A 581 0.91 37.81 -21.05
C ALA A 581 0.32 36.47 -20.57
N LEU A 582 -0.13 36.40 -19.32
CA LEU A 582 -0.77 35.19 -18.77
C LEU A 582 -2.11 34.90 -19.41
N MET A 583 -2.88 35.94 -19.77
CA MET A 583 -4.14 35.77 -20.52
C MET A 583 -3.90 35.27 -21.94
N GLU A 584 -2.80 35.69 -22.59
CA GLU A 584 -2.45 35.32 -23.96
C GLU A 584 -1.77 33.92 -24.02
N TYR A 585 -0.77 33.65 -23.17
CA TYR A 585 0.07 32.44 -23.24
C TYR A 585 -0.29 31.37 -22.22
N GLU A 586 -1.15 31.67 -21.24
CA GLU A 586 -1.55 30.82 -20.10
C GLU A 586 -0.39 30.39 -19.17
N THR A 587 0.82 30.33 -19.69
CA THR A 587 2.06 30.03 -18.94
C THR A 587 3.19 30.89 -19.49
N ILE A 588 3.94 31.55 -18.62
CA ILE A 588 5.12 32.36 -18.96
C ILE A 588 6.34 31.81 -18.24
N ASP A 589 7.47 31.78 -18.94
CA ASP A 589 8.76 31.33 -18.43
C ASP A 589 9.61 32.47 -17.83
N ALA A 590 10.76 32.10 -17.25
CA ALA A 590 11.68 33.05 -16.63
C ALA A 590 12.17 34.14 -17.61
N GLY A 591 12.38 33.80 -18.91
CA GLY A 591 12.85 34.77 -19.90
C GLY A 591 11.77 35.80 -20.25
N GLN A 592 10.52 35.37 -20.36
CA GLN A 592 9.37 36.25 -20.57
C GLN A 592 9.12 37.14 -19.35
N ILE A 593 9.31 36.58 -18.13
CA ILE A 593 9.23 37.35 -16.88
C ILE A 593 10.30 38.43 -16.84
N ASP A 594 11.54 38.11 -17.23
CA ASP A 594 12.64 39.10 -17.29
C ASP A 594 12.35 40.22 -18.30
N ASP A 595 11.76 39.93 -19.47
CA ASP A 595 11.33 40.93 -20.43
C ASP A 595 10.27 41.88 -19.81
N ILE A 596 9.27 41.35 -19.12
CA ILE A 596 8.22 42.12 -18.45
C ILE A 596 8.82 42.98 -17.33
N MET A 597 9.73 42.44 -16.52
CA MET A 597 10.36 43.16 -15.45
C MET A 597 11.25 44.29 -15.96
N ALA A 598 11.80 44.18 -17.18
CA ALA A 598 12.49 45.27 -17.88
C ALA A 598 11.54 46.28 -18.52
N GLY A 599 10.22 46.11 -18.43
CA GLY A 599 9.21 46.97 -19.05
C GLY A 599 8.99 46.71 -20.54
N ASN A 600 9.46 45.59 -21.05
CA ASN A 600 9.31 45.19 -22.45
C ASN A 600 8.10 44.24 -22.64
N LYS A 601 7.55 44.22 -23.85
CA LYS A 601 6.59 43.19 -24.22
C LYS A 601 7.29 41.83 -24.22
N PRO A 602 6.72 40.79 -23.57
CA PRO A 602 7.35 39.49 -23.52
C PRO A 602 7.48 38.87 -24.92
N ARG A 603 8.59 38.17 -25.13
CA ARG A 603 8.79 37.37 -26.35
C ARG A 603 7.78 36.23 -26.41
N PRO A 604 7.33 35.80 -27.62
CA PRO A 604 6.46 34.63 -27.71
C PRO A 604 7.20 33.36 -27.21
N PRO A 605 6.46 32.38 -26.65
CA PRO A 605 7.03 31.09 -26.28
C PRO A 605 7.74 30.44 -27.47
N ALA A 606 8.77 29.61 -27.24
CA ALA A 606 9.58 29.00 -28.29
C ALA A 606 8.76 28.10 -29.24
N ASP A 607 7.63 27.57 -28.77
CA ASP A 607 6.73 26.70 -29.53
C ASP A 607 5.43 27.41 -29.96
N TRP A 608 5.37 28.73 -29.85
CA TRP A 608 4.23 29.53 -30.28
C TRP A 608 4.21 29.66 -31.79
N SER A 609 3.38 28.86 -32.48
CA SER A 609 2.97 29.15 -33.84
C SER A 609 1.77 30.12 -33.76
N ASP A 610 1.92 31.34 -34.27
CA ASP A 610 0.78 32.21 -34.53
C ASP A 610 -0.30 31.37 -35.23
N GLY A 611 -1.44 31.17 -34.56
CA GLY A 611 -2.57 30.49 -35.17
C GLY A 611 -2.93 31.23 -36.45
N ASP A 612 -2.59 30.61 -37.57
CA ASP A 612 -2.89 31.08 -38.90
C ASP A 612 -4.39 31.43 -38.95
N ASP A 613 -4.66 32.71 -38.96
CA ASP A 613 -5.97 33.27 -39.31
C ASP A 613 -6.19 33.05 -40.83
N SER A 614 -6.23 31.79 -41.27
CA SER A 614 -6.64 31.42 -42.61
C SER A 614 -8.16 31.37 -42.63
N GLY A 615 -8.72 32.56 -42.95
CA GLY A 615 -10.11 32.77 -43.28
C GLY A 615 -10.66 31.68 -44.19
N HIS A 616 -11.71 31.06 -43.72
CA HIS A 616 -12.62 30.31 -44.57
C HIS A 616 -13.27 31.26 -45.58
N SER A 617 -12.68 31.37 -46.75
CA SER A 617 -13.40 31.83 -47.97
C SER A 617 -13.97 30.60 -48.69
N PRO A 618 -15.25 30.58 -49.00
CA PRO A 618 -15.83 29.50 -49.78
C PRO A 618 -15.51 29.70 -51.26
N SER A 619 -14.63 28.91 -51.84
CA SER A 619 -14.50 28.84 -53.29
C SER A 619 -15.44 27.80 -53.87
N GLU A 620 -16.28 28.31 -54.76
CA GLU A 620 -17.18 27.58 -55.64
C GLU A 620 -16.50 26.55 -56.53
N LYS A 621 -17.24 25.49 -56.73
CA LYS A 621 -17.35 24.58 -57.85
C LYS A 621 -16.36 24.70 -59.01
N ALA A 622 -15.71 23.59 -59.32
CA ALA A 622 -15.54 23.13 -60.69
C ALA A 622 -15.61 21.59 -60.72
N SER A 623 -16.69 21.14 -61.31
CA SER A 623 -16.97 19.79 -61.79
C SER A 623 -16.06 19.46 -62.95
N GLU A 624 -15.38 18.32 -62.96
CA GLU A 624 -15.10 17.60 -64.20
C GLU A 624 -15.09 16.08 -63.94
N GLU A 625 -15.97 15.45 -64.71
CA GLU A 625 -16.12 14.01 -64.92
C GLU A 625 -14.84 13.35 -65.40
N ARG A 626 -14.59 12.16 -64.94
CA ARG A 626 -14.28 11.01 -65.81
C ARG A 626 -14.41 9.67 -65.11
N SER A 627 -15.24 8.88 -65.75
CA SER A 627 -15.65 7.50 -65.43
C SER A 627 -14.53 6.44 -65.69
N PRO A 628 -14.82 5.18 -65.52
CA PRO A 628 -13.96 4.23 -64.81
C PRO A 628 -13.23 3.26 -65.74
N LYS A 629 -12.22 2.60 -65.24
CA LYS A 629 -11.75 1.35 -65.86
C LYS A 629 -11.59 0.24 -64.81
N SER A 630 -12.36 -0.79 -65.08
CA SER A 630 -12.40 -2.13 -64.51
C SER A 630 -11.16 -2.95 -64.78
N SER A 631 -10.74 -3.78 -63.83
CA SER A 631 -10.30 -5.17 -63.99
C SER A 631 -9.94 -5.71 -62.61
N SER A 632 -10.71 -6.56 -61.98
CA SER A 632 -10.90 -8.02 -62.10
C SER A 632 -9.76 -8.83 -61.49
N SER A 633 -10.21 -9.68 -60.57
CA SER A 633 -9.71 -10.98 -60.13
C SER A 633 -8.64 -10.94 -59.03
N SER A 634 -8.69 -11.81 -58.03
CA SER A 634 -9.49 -12.98 -57.67
C SER A 634 -9.18 -13.34 -56.21
N ALA A 635 -10.23 -13.59 -55.49
CA ALA A 635 -10.52 -14.76 -54.65
C ALA A 635 -9.41 -15.41 -53.83
N GLY A 636 -9.72 -15.57 -52.56
CA GLY A 636 -9.53 -16.79 -51.82
C GLY A 636 -9.29 -16.59 -50.32
N PRO A 637 -10.13 -17.14 -49.45
CA PRO A 637 -10.09 -16.99 -48.04
C PRO A 637 -9.47 -18.20 -47.33
N ILE A 638 -8.92 -17.97 -46.13
CA ILE A 638 -8.76 -19.00 -45.07
C ILE A 638 -8.56 -18.17 -43.79
N GLY A 639 -9.34 -18.25 -42.79
CA GLY A 639 -10.02 -19.26 -42.05
C GLY A 639 -9.27 -19.59 -40.78
N GLY A 640 -9.58 -18.98 -39.61
CA GLY A 640 -9.73 -19.32 -38.22
C GLY A 640 -8.63 -20.11 -37.50
N PRO A 641 -8.81 -20.46 -36.22
CA PRO A 641 -9.18 -19.57 -35.11
C PRO A 641 -8.18 -19.61 -33.92
N ALA A 642 -8.56 -18.88 -32.86
CA ALA A 642 -7.97 -18.73 -31.54
C ALA A 642 -7.44 -19.99 -30.84
N GLY A 643 -6.47 -19.76 -29.97
CA GLY A 643 -6.03 -20.66 -28.90
C GLY A 643 -5.53 -19.86 -27.73
N GLU A 644 -6.25 -19.97 -26.62
CA GLU A 644 -5.93 -19.53 -25.29
C GLU A 644 -4.56 -20.05 -24.82
N HIS A 645 -3.82 -19.20 -24.14
CA HIS A 645 -3.12 -19.59 -22.89
C HIS A 645 -2.88 -18.33 -22.04
#